data_d50db5febcde6eccf851e97b8a267f44
#
_entry.id   d50db5febcde6eccf851e97b8a267f44
#
_cell.length_a   1.000
_cell.length_b   1.000
_cell.length_c   1.000
_cell.angle_alpha   90.00
_cell.angle_beta   90.00
_cell.angle_gamma   90.00
#
_symmetry.space_group_name_H-M   'P 1'
#
loop_
_entity.id
_entity.type
_entity.pdbx_description
1 polymer ?
#
loop_
_entity_poly.entity_id
_entity_poly.type
_entity_poly.pdbx_seq_one_letter_code
_entity_poly.pdbx_strand_id
1 'polypeptide(L)'
;MALAHTLGFPRIGRDRELKKAQEAFWKGELDEAGLRAVGRQLRAAHWQVQKDAGIQLLPVGDFAWYDQVLTHSLTFGVIPERFRAHGEAGPTLHTLFGMARGVSDDSCCGGAHAQEMTKWFDTNYHYLVPEFSADQQFQLSWEQLFEEVDEARALGHQVKPVLIGPLTYLWLGKAKGAEFDRLDLLDRLLPLYGQILRRLAGQGVEWVQIDEPILVLDLPQAWKNAFERAYNLLQSEPLKKLVATYFGGLEDNLGLAANLPVDGLHIDLVRAPEQYPSILDRLPAYKVVSLGLVNGRNVWRCDLEKALEVVRHARERLGERLWVAPSCSLLHSPVDLEREDGLDAELKSWLAFAVQKCREVAVLARAATEPEAAEVLAALEESRAVQASRASSPRIHKPAVQARLAAIKASDAQRRSPFAERIARQRAGLDLPAFPTTTIGSFPQTSSIRLARXSFKQGKLSEAEYIEAMHSEIRHAVQIQEQLGLDVLVHGEAERNDMVEYFAEQLDGYVFTRFGWVQSYGSRCVKPAVIYGDLSRPRAMTVEWIRYAQSLTDKVMKGMLTGPVTMLMWSFPREDVSREVQARQLALAIRDEVVDLEAAGIRIVQIDEAAFREGLPLRRNAWPHYLEWATEAFRLCASGVRDETQIHTHMCYSEFNDVIESIAAMDADVITIETSRSDMELLEAFEQFDYPNEIGPGVYDIHSPRVPSREEIVALLRKAARRIPAERLWVNPDCGLKTRAWPETEAALVNMVAAARELRGDLACG
;
A
#
# COMPACT_ATOMS: atom_id res chain seq x y z
N MET A 1 4.32 -37.83 3.60
CA MET A 1 4.88 -36.98 2.55
C MET A 1 4.58 -35.51 2.85
N ALA A 2 5.58 -34.61 2.72
CA ALA A 2 5.32 -33.21 2.96
C ALA A 2 4.40 -32.65 1.86
N LEU A 3 3.45 -31.83 2.25
CA LEU A 3 2.42 -31.35 1.34
C LEU A 3 2.71 -29.90 0.93
N ALA A 4 2.63 -29.64 -0.38
CA ALA A 4 2.78 -28.30 -0.95
C ALA A 4 1.42 -27.66 -1.13
N HIS A 5 1.24 -26.44 -0.60
CA HIS A 5 0.00 -25.72 -0.81
C HIS A 5 0.27 -24.22 -0.90
N THR A 6 -0.72 -23.47 -1.35
CA THR A 6 -0.66 -22.01 -1.33
C THR A 6 -1.83 -21.48 -0.51
N LEU A 7 -1.72 -20.22 -0.10
CA LEU A 7 -2.74 -19.58 0.72
C LEU A 7 -3.69 -18.71 -0.11
N GLY A 8 -3.42 -18.56 -1.38
CA GLY A 8 -4.18 -17.76 -2.32
C GLY A 8 -3.30 -17.41 -3.50
N PHE A 9 -3.90 -17.00 -4.59
CA PHE A 9 -3.20 -16.75 -5.85
C PHE A 9 -3.70 -15.45 -6.45
N PRO A 10 -2.88 -14.73 -7.27
CA PRO A 10 -3.37 -13.48 -7.87
C PRO A 10 -4.63 -13.71 -8.69
N ARG A 11 -5.54 -12.77 -8.65
CA ARG A 11 -6.82 -12.87 -9.35
C ARG A 11 -6.80 -12.20 -10.72
N ILE A 12 -5.90 -11.24 -10.89
CA ILE A 12 -6.02 -10.29 -11.98
C ILE A 12 -5.72 -10.90 -13.35
N GLY A 13 -5.00 -12.02 -13.39
CA GLY A 13 -4.61 -12.63 -14.63
C GLY A 13 -3.29 -12.08 -15.14
N ARG A 14 -2.62 -12.87 -16.00
CA ARG A 14 -1.29 -12.50 -16.52
C ARG A 14 -1.33 -11.19 -17.30
N ASP A 15 -2.45 -10.89 -17.96
CA ASP A 15 -2.63 -9.69 -18.77
C ASP A 15 -3.70 -8.77 -18.19
N ARG A 16 -3.99 -8.90 -16.91
CA ARG A 16 -5.02 -8.12 -16.21
C ARG A 16 -6.41 -8.30 -16.84
N GLU A 17 -6.73 -9.54 -17.16
CA GLU A 17 -8.01 -9.86 -17.79
C GLU A 17 -9.18 -9.50 -16.89
N LEU A 18 -9.03 -9.67 -15.56
CA LEU A 18 -10.13 -9.36 -14.66
C LEU A 18 -10.41 -7.85 -14.65
N LYS A 19 -9.36 -7.04 -14.64
CA LYS A 19 -9.52 -5.59 -14.72
C LYS A 19 -10.29 -5.18 -15.96
N LYS A 20 -9.88 -5.73 -17.10
CA LYS A 20 -10.50 -5.37 -18.36
C LYS A 20 -11.97 -5.77 -18.39
N ALA A 21 -12.28 -6.96 -17.88
CA ALA A 21 -13.66 -7.45 -17.86
C ALA A 21 -14.54 -6.65 -16.92
N GLN A 22 -14.02 -6.34 -15.74
CA GLN A 22 -14.79 -5.56 -14.77
C GLN A 22 -15.10 -4.17 -15.29
N GLU A 23 -14.10 -3.51 -15.87
CA GLU A 23 -14.31 -2.16 -16.38
C GLU A 23 -15.27 -2.16 -17.56
N ALA A 24 -15.20 -3.18 -18.42
CA ALA A 24 -16.16 -3.31 -19.51
C ALA A 24 -17.57 -3.55 -18.98
N PHE A 25 -17.71 -4.36 -17.94
CA PHE A 25 -19.00 -4.61 -17.31
C PHE A 25 -19.58 -3.31 -16.73
N TRP A 26 -18.78 -2.53 -16.06
CA TRP A 26 -19.26 -1.27 -15.46
C TRP A 26 -19.66 -0.26 -16.52
N LYS A 27 -19.05 -0.31 -17.70
CA LYS A 27 -19.41 0.59 -18.80
C LYS A 27 -20.57 0.08 -19.63
N GLY A 28 -21.09 -1.10 -19.33
CA GLY A 28 -22.15 -1.70 -20.11
C GLY A 28 -21.72 -2.38 -21.39
N GLU A 29 -20.42 -2.54 -21.59
CA GLU A 29 -19.87 -3.17 -22.80
C GLU A 29 -19.81 -4.69 -22.69
N LEU A 30 -19.95 -5.24 -21.50
CA LEU A 30 -19.91 -6.67 -21.24
C LEU A 30 -21.05 -6.99 -20.27
N ASP A 31 -21.84 -8.02 -20.57
CA ASP A 31 -22.92 -8.39 -19.68
C ASP A 31 -22.43 -9.29 -18.54
N GLU A 32 -23.31 -9.59 -17.60
CA GLU A 32 -22.96 -10.38 -16.43
C GLU A 32 -22.47 -11.77 -16.82
N ALA A 33 -23.12 -12.40 -17.81
CA ALA A 33 -22.68 -13.73 -18.26
C ALA A 33 -21.26 -13.67 -18.79
N GLY A 34 -20.93 -12.62 -19.51
CA GLY A 34 -19.58 -12.45 -20.04
C GLY A 34 -18.56 -12.23 -18.92
N LEU A 35 -18.91 -11.42 -17.93
CA LEU A 35 -18.02 -11.20 -16.79
C LEU A 35 -17.78 -12.51 -16.04
N ARG A 36 -18.86 -13.26 -15.76
CA ARG A 36 -18.73 -14.53 -15.05
C ARG A 36 -17.89 -15.53 -15.83
N ALA A 37 -18.01 -15.53 -17.16
CA ALA A 37 -17.19 -16.41 -18.00
C ALA A 37 -15.71 -16.10 -17.86
N VAL A 38 -15.35 -14.80 -17.83
CA VAL A 38 -13.96 -14.42 -17.63
C VAL A 38 -13.47 -14.91 -16.27
N GLY A 39 -14.30 -14.75 -15.24
CA GLY A 39 -13.92 -15.23 -13.91
C GLY A 39 -13.66 -16.74 -13.90
N ARG A 40 -14.53 -17.52 -14.54
CA ARG A 40 -14.35 -18.98 -14.60
C ARG A 40 -13.05 -19.32 -15.33
N GLN A 41 -12.78 -18.64 -16.44
CA GLN A 41 -11.55 -18.90 -17.19
C GLN A 41 -10.31 -18.59 -16.35
N LEU A 42 -10.33 -17.48 -15.63
CA LEU A 42 -9.20 -17.11 -14.80
C LEU A 42 -8.98 -18.13 -13.68
N ARG A 43 -10.06 -18.51 -12.99
CA ARG A 43 -9.95 -19.49 -11.91
C ARG A 43 -9.41 -20.82 -12.43
N ALA A 44 -9.96 -21.31 -13.53
CA ALA A 44 -9.49 -22.57 -14.12
C ALA A 44 -8.01 -22.52 -14.47
N ALA A 45 -7.58 -21.42 -15.09
CA ALA A 45 -6.18 -21.27 -15.46
C ALA A 45 -5.29 -21.18 -14.21
N HIS A 46 -5.72 -20.48 -13.20
CA HIS A 46 -4.90 -20.30 -12.00
C HIS A 46 -4.80 -21.59 -11.20
N TRP A 47 -5.86 -22.35 -11.09
CA TRP A 47 -5.78 -23.66 -10.44
C TRP A 47 -4.85 -24.59 -11.22
N GLN A 48 -4.98 -24.59 -12.55
CA GLN A 48 -4.16 -25.50 -13.36
C GLN A 48 -2.68 -25.15 -13.28
N VAL A 49 -2.33 -23.84 -13.29
CA VAL A 49 -0.95 -23.46 -13.24
C VAL A 49 -0.30 -23.82 -11.89
N GLN A 50 -1.08 -23.72 -10.83
CA GLN A 50 -0.59 -24.14 -9.51
C GLN A 50 -0.38 -25.66 -9.47
N LYS A 51 -1.35 -26.40 -10.00
CA LYS A 51 -1.24 -27.86 -10.04
C LYS A 51 -0.04 -28.29 -10.88
N ASP A 52 0.13 -27.67 -12.04
CA ASP A 52 1.25 -27.99 -12.90
C ASP A 52 2.59 -27.69 -12.25
N ALA A 53 2.64 -26.70 -11.37
CA ALA A 53 3.86 -26.35 -10.65
C ALA A 53 4.17 -27.33 -9.51
N GLY A 54 3.21 -28.19 -9.14
CA GLY A 54 3.40 -29.17 -8.09
C GLY A 54 2.66 -28.90 -6.80
N ILE A 55 1.75 -27.91 -6.80
CA ILE A 55 0.93 -27.65 -5.62
C ILE A 55 -0.12 -28.74 -5.50
N GLN A 56 -0.19 -29.34 -4.34
CA GLN A 56 -1.03 -30.52 -4.11
C GLN A 56 -2.41 -30.17 -3.56
N LEU A 57 -2.51 -29.07 -2.81
CA LEU A 57 -3.76 -28.66 -2.21
C LEU A 57 -4.00 -27.20 -2.60
N LEU A 58 -5.02 -26.96 -3.42
CA LEU A 58 -5.22 -25.66 -4.06
C LEU A 58 -6.22 -24.81 -3.26
N PRO A 59 -5.96 -23.51 -3.12
CA PRO A 59 -6.97 -22.63 -2.51
C PRO A 59 -8.15 -22.43 -3.44
N VAL A 60 -9.33 -22.35 -2.88
CA VAL A 60 -10.54 -22.01 -3.59
C VAL A 60 -11.31 -21.02 -2.72
N GLY A 61 -12.00 -20.06 -3.35
CA GLY A 61 -12.69 -19.02 -2.59
C GLY A 61 -11.83 -17.81 -2.31
N ASP A 62 -10.58 -17.84 -2.75
CA ASP A 62 -9.70 -16.66 -2.66
C ASP A 62 -9.94 -15.69 -3.82
N PHE A 63 -10.67 -16.12 -4.84
CA PHE A 63 -11.09 -15.24 -5.92
C PHE A 63 -12.13 -14.25 -5.42
N ALA A 64 -12.05 -13.01 -5.86
CA ALA A 64 -13.02 -11.99 -5.51
C ALA A 64 -13.24 -11.08 -6.70
N TRP A 65 -14.51 -10.66 -6.89
CA TRP A 65 -14.82 -9.74 -7.97
C TRP A 65 -14.25 -8.35 -7.75
N TYR A 66 -14.11 -7.95 -6.49
CA TYR A 66 -13.55 -6.64 -6.17
C TYR A 66 -12.60 -6.73 -4.99
N ASP A 67 -13.06 -7.39 -3.92
CA ASP A 67 -12.32 -7.49 -2.66
C ASP A 67 -12.83 -8.68 -1.86
N GLN A 68 -11.89 -9.38 -1.25
CA GLN A 68 -12.24 -10.60 -0.51
C GLN A 68 -13.04 -10.33 0.75
N VAL A 69 -12.75 -9.21 1.44
CA VAL A 69 -13.53 -8.87 2.63
C VAL A 69 -14.96 -8.52 2.23
N LEU A 70 -15.12 -7.80 1.13
CA LEU A 70 -16.44 -7.49 0.60
C LEU A 70 -17.19 -8.75 0.24
N THR A 71 -16.51 -9.74 -0.36
CA THR A 71 -17.17 -11.02 -0.66
C THR A 71 -17.67 -11.67 0.61
N HIS A 72 -16.90 -11.61 1.70
CA HIS A 72 -17.36 -12.15 2.97
C HIS A 72 -18.58 -11.39 3.49
N SER A 73 -18.58 -10.06 3.34
CA SER A 73 -19.74 -9.28 3.78
C SER A 73 -21.00 -9.68 3.04
N LEU A 74 -20.91 -9.92 1.72
CA LEU A 74 -22.06 -10.43 1.00
C LEU A 74 -22.44 -11.82 1.48
N THR A 75 -21.45 -12.68 1.69
CA THR A 75 -21.71 -14.05 2.14
C THR A 75 -22.44 -14.06 3.48
N PHE A 76 -22.06 -13.16 4.37
CA PHE A 76 -22.63 -13.10 5.73
C PHE A 76 -23.87 -12.22 5.82
N GLY A 77 -24.27 -11.57 4.73
CA GLY A 77 -25.44 -10.70 4.75
C GLY A 77 -25.19 -9.35 5.41
N VAL A 78 -23.94 -8.92 5.47
CA VAL A 78 -23.57 -7.63 6.07
C VAL A 78 -23.61 -6.58 4.96
N ILE A 79 -24.83 -6.11 4.68
CA ILE A 79 -25.09 -5.20 3.57
C ILE A 79 -25.77 -3.96 4.13
N PRO A 80 -25.12 -2.79 4.08
CA PRO A 80 -25.75 -1.57 4.58
C PRO A 80 -27.08 -1.27 3.87
N GLU A 81 -27.98 -0.67 4.60
CA GLU A 81 -29.34 -0.45 4.10
C GLU A 81 -29.34 0.36 2.80
N ARG A 82 -28.42 1.29 2.65
CA ARG A 82 -28.38 2.13 1.47
C ARG A 82 -28.10 1.35 0.18
N PHE A 83 -27.63 0.10 0.30
CA PHE A 83 -27.38 -0.76 -0.87
C PHE A 83 -28.44 -1.84 -1.07
N ARG A 84 -29.43 -1.93 -0.19
CA ARG A 84 -30.49 -2.91 -0.32
C ARG A 84 -31.57 -2.36 -1.25
N ALA A 85 -31.80 -3.08 -2.35
CA ALA A 85 -32.88 -2.68 -3.26
C ALA A 85 -34.20 -3.24 -2.75
N HIS A 86 -35.22 -2.41 -2.76
CA HIS A 86 -36.54 -2.85 -2.33
C HIS A 86 -37.06 -3.93 -3.25
N GLY A 87 -37.53 -5.04 -2.66
CA GLY A 87 -38.12 -6.12 -3.40
C GLY A 87 -37.19 -7.12 -4.02
N GLU A 88 -35.89 -6.97 -3.84
CA GLU A 88 -34.95 -7.97 -4.34
C GLU A 88 -34.88 -9.17 -3.42
N ALA A 89 -34.68 -10.34 -4.02
CA ALA A 89 -34.61 -11.60 -3.26
C ALA A 89 -33.28 -11.82 -2.58
N GLY A 90 -32.31 -10.94 -2.81
CA GLY A 90 -31.00 -11.07 -2.20
C GLY A 90 -30.00 -10.24 -2.97
N PRO A 91 -28.74 -10.23 -2.53
CA PRO A 91 -27.74 -9.40 -3.20
C PRO A 91 -27.37 -9.96 -4.58
N THR A 92 -26.96 -9.06 -5.46
CA THR A 92 -26.50 -9.37 -6.81
C THR A 92 -25.11 -8.80 -7.01
N LEU A 93 -24.55 -9.03 -8.21
CA LEU A 93 -23.28 -8.38 -8.54
C LEU A 93 -23.41 -6.85 -8.53
N HIS A 94 -24.58 -6.33 -8.88
CA HIS A 94 -24.80 -4.89 -8.79
C HIS A 94 -24.73 -4.41 -7.35
N THR A 95 -25.25 -5.20 -6.42
CA THR A 95 -25.10 -4.89 -4.99
C THR A 95 -23.63 -4.84 -4.61
N LEU A 96 -22.88 -5.86 -5.02
CA LEU A 96 -21.46 -5.95 -4.69
C LEU A 96 -20.69 -4.73 -5.21
N PHE A 97 -20.85 -4.41 -6.47
CA PHE A 97 -20.14 -3.29 -7.06
C PHE A 97 -20.64 -1.95 -6.53
N GLY A 98 -21.91 -1.87 -6.16
CA GLY A 98 -22.44 -0.67 -5.52
C GLY A 98 -21.78 -0.39 -4.18
N MET A 99 -21.61 -1.44 -3.37
CA MET A 99 -20.93 -1.30 -2.08
C MET A 99 -19.49 -0.86 -2.26
N ALA A 100 -18.84 -1.34 -3.32
CA ALA A 100 -17.42 -1.05 -3.56
C ALA A 100 -17.20 0.34 -4.15
N ARG A 101 -18.08 0.76 -5.07
CA ARG A 101 -17.85 1.95 -5.89
C ARG A 101 -18.85 3.06 -5.63
N GLY A 102 -19.89 2.77 -4.88
CA GLY A 102 -21.00 3.70 -4.71
C GLY A 102 -21.99 3.59 -5.85
N VAL A 103 -23.16 4.16 -5.63
CA VAL A 103 -24.21 4.18 -6.63
C VAL A 103 -24.43 5.66 -7.00
N SER A 104 -24.36 5.96 -8.30
CA SER A 104 -24.47 7.34 -8.74
C SER A 104 -25.90 7.87 -8.58
N ASP A 105 -26.00 9.18 -8.40
CA ASP A 105 -27.28 9.83 -8.20
C ASP A 105 -27.83 10.32 -9.53
N ASP A 106 -28.13 9.38 -10.42
CA ASP A 106 -28.73 9.69 -11.71
C ASP A 106 -30.25 9.70 -11.66
N SER A 107 -30.81 9.34 -10.50
CA SER A 107 -32.26 9.27 -10.33
C SER A 107 -32.70 10.27 -9.27
N CYS A 108 -33.99 10.46 -9.17
CA CYS A 108 -34.55 11.35 -8.17
C CYS A 108 -34.43 10.80 -6.75
N CYS A 109 -34.01 9.55 -6.60
CA CYS A 109 -33.94 8.89 -5.28
C CYS A 109 -32.61 9.08 -4.58
N GLY A 110 -31.64 9.71 -5.24
CA GLY A 110 -30.33 9.91 -4.66
C GLY A 110 -29.43 8.70 -4.80
N GLY A 111 -28.14 8.93 -4.73
CA GLY A 111 -27.14 7.87 -4.79
C GLY A 111 -26.76 7.37 -3.42
N ALA A 112 -25.89 6.36 -3.39
CA ALA A 112 -25.34 5.82 -2.15
C ALA A 112 -23.83 5.86 -2.23
N HIS A 113 -23.19 6.35 -1.18
CA HIS A 113 -21.72 6.41 -1.16
C HIS A 113 -21.13 5.02 -0.87
N ALA A 114 -19.94 4.78 -1.42
CA ALA A 114 -19.25 3.51 -1.25
C ALA A 114 -18.87 3.27 0.20
N GLN A 115 -18.62 2.00 0.53
CA GLN A 115 -18.03 1.69 1.82
C GLN A 115 -16.61 2.23 1.89
N GLU A 116 -16.16 2.49 3.09
CA GLU A 116 -14.79 2.94 3.33
C GLU A 116 -13.80 1.87 2.87
N MET A 117 -12.64 2.32 2.39
CA MET A 117 -11.59 1.42 1.95
C MET A 117 -10.33 1.73 2.72
N THR A 118 -9.59 0.70 3.16
CA THR A 118 -8.36 0.91 3.89
C THR A 118 -7.39 -0.24 3.61
N LYS A 119 -6.17 -0.10 4.07
CA LYS A 119 -5.11 -1.06 3.75
C LYS A 119 -5.33 -2.39 4.48
N TRP A 120 -5.03 -3.47 3.76
CA TRP A 120 -4.99 -4.83 4.29
C TRP A 120 -3.66 -5.00 5.01
N PHE A 121 -3.68 -4.76 6.31
CA PHE A 121 -2.50 -4.83 7.17
C PHE A 121 -1.42 -3.89 6.65
N ASP A 122 -0.19 -4.35 6.51
CA ASP A 122 0.88 -3.48 6.02
C ASP A 122 1.18 -3.67 4.53
N THR A 123 0.20 -4.20 3.79
CA THR A 123 0.33 -4.37 2.34
C THR A 123 -0.18 -3.13 1.61
N ASN A 124 -0.01 -3.11 0.30
CA ASN A 124 -0.60 -2.07 -0.54
C ASN A 124 -1.96 -2.46 -1.10
N TYR A 125 -2.47 -3.63 -0.73
CA TYR A 125 -3.81 -4.05 -1.08
C TYR A 125 -4.81 -3.40 -0.12
N HIS A 126 -5.95 -2.96 -0.67
CA HIS A 126 -6.99 -2.28 0.12
C HIS A 126 -8.26 -3.12 0.12
N TYR A 127 -8.94 -3.11 1.27
CA TYR A 127 -10.20 -3.83 1.41
C TYR A 127 -11.33 -2.88 1.77
N LEU A 128 -12.57 -3.31 1.50
CA LEU A 128 -13.77 -2.56 1.85
C LEU A 128 -14.15 -2.87 3.29
N VAL A 129 -14.25 -1.84 4.10
CA VAL A 129 -14.46 -1.99 5.55
C VAL A 129 -15.91 -2.40 5.81
N PRO A 130 -16.15 -3.57 6.43
CA PRO A 130 -17.52 -3.95 6.80
C PRO A 130 -18.15 -2.95 7.76
N GLU A 131 -19.43 -2.67 7.56
CA GLU A 131 -20.19 -1.76 8.40
C GLU A 131 -21.16 -2.57 9.24
N PHE A 132 -21.01 -2.52 10.55
CA PHE A 132 -21.85 -3.29 11.47
C PHE A 132 -22.77 -2.36 12.23
N SER A 133 -24.02 -2.79 12.40
CA SER A 133 -24.95 -2.14 13.30
C SER A 133 -25.01 -2.89 14.64
N ALA A 134 -25.49 -2.22 15.68
CA ALA A 134 -25.59 -2.88 16.99
C ALA A 134 -26.52 -4.09 16.97
N ASP A 135 -27.54 -4.05 16.13
CA ASP A 135 -28.49 -5.15 16.00
C ASP A 135 -28.18 -6.02 14.77
N GLN A 136 -26.94 -6.02 14.32
CA GLN A 136 -26.53 -6.75 13.13
C GLN A 136 -26.97 -8.21 13.17
N GLN A 137 -27.62 -8.66 12.10
CA GLN A 137 -27.95 -10.05 11.90
C GLN A 137 -27.05 -10.60 10.79
N PHE A 138 -26.78 -11.90 10.85
CA PHE A 138 -25.95 -12.56 9.86
C PHE A 138 -26.76 -13.70 9.21
N GLN A 139 -26.60 -13.81 7.91
CA GLN A 139 -27.38 -14.76 7.15
C GLN A 139 -26.58 -15.14 5.90
N LEU A 140 -26.59 -16.43 5.55
CA LEU A 140 -25.90 -16.91 4.37
C LEU A 140 -26.61 -16.37 3.14
N SER A 141 -26.00 -15.41 2.45
CA SER A 141 -26.64 -14.61 1.40
C SER A 141 -25.95 -14.68 0.04
N TRP A 142 -24.81 -15.35 -0.06
CA TRP A 142 -24.03 -15.28 -1.31
C TRP A 142 -23.42 -16.64 -1.54
N GLU A 143 -23.60 -17.17 -2.74
CA GLU A 143 -23.28 -18.57 -3.03
C GLU A 143 -21.91 -18.79 -3.65
N GLN A 144 -21.17 -17.72 -3.89
CA GLN A 144 -19.94 -17.77 -4.68
C GLN A 144 -18.95 -18.82 -4.20
N LEU A 145 -18.71 -18.89 -2.89
CA LEU A 145 -17.74 -19.86 -2.35
C LEU A 145 -18.11 -21.29 -2.73
N PHE A 146 -19.37 -21.62 -2.54
CA PHE A 146 -19.81 -22.99 -2.77
C PHE A 146 -19.83 -23.32 -4.26
N GLU A 147 -20.18 -22.37 -5.10
CA GLU A 147 -20.14 -22.56 -6.54
C GLU A 147 -18.69 -22.79 -7.01
N GLU A 148 -17.74 -22.04 -6.45
CA GLU A 148 -16.34 -22.20 -6.84
C GLU A 148 -15.76 -23.52 -6.35
N VAL A 149 -16.18 -24.01 -5.18
CA VAL A 149 -15.76 -25.33 -4.73
C VAL A 149 -16.22 -26.41 -5.71
N ASP A 150 -17.50 -26.36 -6.11
CA ASP A 150 -18.02 -27.33 -7.09
C ASP A 150 -17.25 -27.22 -8.41
N GLU A 151 -17.00 -25.99 -8.85
CA GLU A 151 -16.28 -25.72 -10.09
C GLU A 151 -14.89 -26.37 -10.09
N ALA A 152 -14.14 -26.17 -9.02
CA ALA A 152 -12.78 -26.69 -8.92
C ALA A 152 -12.78 -28.20 -8.81
N ARG A 153 -13.69 -28.76 -8.03
CA ARG A 153 -13.76 -30.21 -7.87
C ARG A 153 -14.18 -30.89 -9.17
N ALA A 154 -15.07 -30.26 -9.93
CA ALA A 154 -15.45 -30.80 -11.23
C ALA A 154 -14.28 -30.85 -12.20
N LEU A 155 -13.28 -30.00 -12.02
CA LEU A 155 -12.05 -30.03 -12.81
C LEU A 155 -11.02 -31.03 -12.29
N GLY A 156 -11.34 -31.73 -11.21
CA GLY A 156 -10.48 -32.78 -10.66
C GLY A 156 -9.48 -32.29 -9.63
N HIS A 157 -9.65 -31.11 -9.10
CA HIS A 157 -8.68 -30.54 -8.16
C HIS A 157 -9.00 -30.92 -6.72
N GLN A 158 -7.94 -31.11 -5.93
CA GLN A 158 -8.07 -31.17 -4.48
C GLN A 158 -7.96 -29.78 -3.92
N VAL A 159 -8.96 -29.34 -3.21
CA VAL A 159 -9.10 -27.94 -2.85
C VAL A 159 -9.24 -27.74 -1.34
N LYS A 160 -8.87 -26.56 -0.95
CA LYS A 160 -8.93 -26.08 0.41
C LYS A 160 -9.62 -24.71 0.35
N PRO A 161 -10.92 -24.64 0.74
CA PRO A 161 -11.58 -23.34 0.76
C PRO A 161 -10.88 -22.38 1.73
N VAL A 162 -10.89 -21.10 1.38
CA VAL A 162 -10.23 -20.05 2.16
C VAL A 162 -11.32 -19.13 2.72
N LEU A 163 -11.32 -18.98 4.05
CA LEU A 163 -12.22 -18.07 4.75
C LEU A 163 -11.39 -17.11 5.59
N ILE A 164 -11.82 -15.86 5.64
CA ILE A 164 -11.31 -14.97 6.67
C ILE A 164 -11.98 -15.40 7.97
N GLY A 165 -11.19 -15.55 9.02
CA GLY A 165 -11.71 -16.03 10.28
C GLY A 165 -12.65 -15.05 10.96
N PRO A 166 -13.46 -15.54 11.89
CA PRO A 166 -14.47 -14.67 12.51
C PRO A 166 -13.88 -13.52 13.30
N LEU A 167 -12.76 -13.74 13.97
CA LEU A 167 -12.15 -12.66 14.75
C LEU A 167 -11.54 -11.60 13.83
N THR A 168 -10.82 -12.04 12.81
CA THR A 168 -10.25 -11.08 11.85
C THR A 168 -11.36 -10.32 11.14
N TYR A 169 -12.43 -11.00 10.72
CA TYR A 169 -13.52 -10.31 10.03
C TYR A 169 -14.10 -9.20 10.90
N LEU A 170 -14.39 -9.49 12.19
CA LEU A 170 -14.92 -8.48 13.08
C LEU A 170 -13.93 -7.35 13.33
N TRP A 171 -12.64 -7.69 13.44
CA TRP A 171 -11.60 -6.69 13.65
C TRP A 171 -11.54 -5.68 12.50
N LEU A 172 -11.75 -6.17 11.28
CA LEU A 172 -11.62 -5.34 10.08
C LEU A 172 -12.77 -4.37 9.89
N GLY A 173 -13.89 -4.59 10.55
CA GLY A 173 -15.08 -3.76 10.35
C GLY A 173 -15.17 -2.63 11.34
N LYS A 174 -16.23 -1.84 11.21
CA LYS A 174 -16.49 -0.69 12.07
C LYS A 174 -17.93 -0.67 12.52
N ALA A 175 -18.13 -0.23 13.76
CA ALA A 175 -19.46 0.02 14.28
C ALA A 175 -20.04 1.27 13.64
N LYS A 176 -21.27 1.22 13.20
CA LYS A 176 -21.96 2.35 12.58
C LYS A 176 -23.26 2.61 13.32
N GLY A 177 -23.65 3.88 13.36
CA GLY A 177 -24.80 4.29 14.11
C GLY A 177 -24.45 4.54 15.56
N ALA A 178 -24.83 3.64 16.45
CA ALA A 178 -24.46 3.73 17.86
C ALA A 178 -23.09 3.11 18.08
N GLU A 179 -22.43 3.54 19.13
CA GLU A 179 -21.17 2.91 19.53
C GLU A 179 -21.46 1.60 20.25
N PHE A 180 -20.73 0.55 19.90
CA PHE A 180 -20.85 -0.74 20.57
C PHE A 180 -19.56 -1.52 20.31
N ASP A 181 -19.37 -2.57 21.10
CA ASP A 181 -18.21 -3.43 20.96
C ASP A 181 -18.47 -4.46 19.87
N ARG A 182 -17.65 -4.48 18.84
CA ARG A 182 -17.84 -5.43 17.73
C ARG A 182 -17.78 -6.87 18.19
N LEU A 183 -17.05 -7.16 19.27
CA LEU A 183 -17.04 -8.52 19.84
C LEU A 183 -18.41 -9.00 20.31
N ASP A 184 -19.32 -8.07 20.60
CA ASP A 184 -20.68 -8.46 20.96
C ASP A 184 -21.39 -9.21 19.82
N LEU A 185 -20.91 -9.06 18.60
CA LEU A 185 -21.50 -9.73 17.46
C LEU A 185 -21.01 -11.17 17.25
N LEU A 186 -19.97 -11.57 17.98
CA LEU A 186 -19.34 -12.87 17.72
C LEU A 186 -20.32 -14.04 17.89
N ASP A 187 -21.12 -14.01 18.93
CA ASP A 187 -22.05 -15.11 19.20
C ASP A 187 -23.12 -15.23 18.13
N ARG A 188 -23.45 -14.14 17.43
CA ARG A 188 -24.37 -14.19 16.30
C ARG A 188 -23.69 -14.63 15.02
N LEU A 189 -22.39 -14.37 14.90
CA LEU A 189 -21.65 -14.71 13.68
C LEU A 189 -21.24 -16.19 13.64
N LEU A 190 -20.85 -16.75 14.77
CA LEU A 190 -20.29 -18.11 14.81
C LEU A 190 -21.22 -19.19 14.25
N PRO A 191 -22.53 -19.14 14.52
CA PRO A 191 -23.42 -20.16 13.90
C PRO A 191 -23.34 -20.14 12.38
N LEU A 192 -23.13 -18.97 11.79
CA LEU A 192 -23.01 -18.88 10.33
C LEU A 192 -21.75 -19.57 9.84
N TYR A 193 -20.65 -19.41 10.56
CA TYR A 193 -19.44 -20.15 10.22
C TYR A 193 -19.69 -21.66 10.29
N GLY A 194 -20.43 -22.10 11.31
CA GLY A 194 -20.80 -23.51 11.41
C GLY A 194 -21.59 -23.98 10.20
N GLN A 195 -22.56 -23.17 9.75
CA GLN A 195 -23.34 -23.50 8.55
C GLN A 195 -22.41 -23.63 7.33
N ILE A 196 -21.50 -22.71 7.17
CA ILE A 196 -20.58 -22.73 6.03
C ILE A 196 -19.72 -23.99 6.06
N LEU A 197 -19.17 -24.32 7.23
CA LEU A 197 -18.34 -25.51 7.36
C LEU A 197 -19.11 -26.79 7.06
N ARG A 198 -20.33 -26.88 7.51
CA ARG A 198 -21.16 -28.05 7.22
C ARG A 198 -21.45 -28.15 5.73
N ARG A 199 -21.75 -27.03 5.07
CA ARG A 199 -21.99 -27.03 3.63
C ARG A 199 -20.75 -27.46 2.86
N LEU A 200 -19.59 -26.96 3.25
CA LEU A 200 -18.35 -27.35 2.59
C LEU A 200 -18.06 -28.83 2.80
N ALA A 201 -18.30 -29.33 4.01
CA ALA A 201 -18.13 -30.77 4.26
C ALA A 201 -19.05 -31.59 3.36
N GLY A 202 -20.28 -31.13 3.15
CA GLY A 202 -21.20 -31.78 2.25
C GLY A 202 -20.74 -31.79 0.80
N GLN A 203 -19.87 -30.87 0.42
CA GLN A 203 -19.30 -30.86 -0.92
C GLN A 203 -18.07 -31.78 -1.05
N GLY A 204 -17.70 -32.45 0.02
CA GLY A 204 -16.58 -33.39 -0.03
C GLY A 204 -15.22 -32.79 0.26
N VAL A 205 -15.19 -31.61 0.82
CA VAL A 205 -13.95 -30.93 1.17
C VAL A 205 -13.41 -31.52 2.46
N GLU A 206 -12.09 -31.68 2.56
CA GLU A 206 -11.47 -32.24 3.76
C GLU A 206 -10.90 -31.15 4.67
N TRP A 207 -10.24 -30.15 4.09
CA TRP A 207 -9.58 -29.07 4.83
C TRP A 207 -10.17 -27.73 4.48
N VAL A 208 -10.25 -26.85 5.48
CA VAL A 208 -10.55 -25.42 5.25
C VAL A 208 -9.40 -24.59 5.84
N GLN A 209 -9.04 -23.53 5.13
CA GLN A 209 -8.07 -22.56 5.61
C GLN A 209 -8.83 -21.38 6.20
N ILE A 210 -8.54 -21.05 7.45
CA ILE A 210 -9.18 -19.92 8.13
C ILE A 210 -8.11 -18.92 8.45
N ASP A 211 -8.17 -17.77 7.77
CA ASP A 211 -7.14 -16.75 7.89
C ASP A 211 -7.40 -15.87 9.10
N GLU A 212 -6.44 -15.86 10.03
CA GLU A 212 -6.52 -15.01 11.21
C GLU A 212 -5.23 -14.20 11.36
N PRO A 213 -4.94 -13.33 10.39
CA PRO A 213 -3.71 -12.55 10.47
C PRO A 213 -3.67 -11.57 11.64
N ILE A 214 -4.80 -11.25 12.28
CA ILE A 214 -4.70 -10.39 13.46
C ILE A 214 -3.93 -11.05 14.60
N LEU A 215 -3.67 -12.35 14.53
CA LEU A 215 -2.80 -12.99 15.53
C LEU A 215 -1.36 -12.48 15.49
N VAL A 216 -0.97 -11.74 14.44
CA VAL A 216 0.35 -11.10 14.45
C VAL A 216 0.31 -9.65 14.95
N LEU A 217 -0.84 -9.20 15.44
CA LEU A 217 -1.00 -7.85 15.98
C LEU A 217 -0.98 -7.86 17.51
N ASP A 218 -0.88 -6.65 18.07
CA ASP A 218 -1.07 -6.47 19.51
C ASP A 218 -2.56 -6.53 19.80
N LEU A 219 -3.01 -7.59 20.46
CA LEU A 219 -4.44 -7.77 20.70
C LEU A 219 -4.83 -7.45 22.12
N PRO A 220 -5.95 -6.74 22.33
CA PRO A 220 -6.51 -6.63 23.68
C PRO A 220 -6.89 -7.99 24.23
N GLN A 221 -6.88 -8.12 25.56
CA GLN A 221 -7.16 -9.41 26.19
C GLN A 221 -8.54 -9.94 25.82
N ALA A 222 -9.53 -9.04 25.66
CA ALA A 222 -10.88 -9.48 25.28
C ALA A 222 -10.87 -10.21 23.95
N TRP A 223 -10.04 -9.77 23.01
CA TRP A 223 -9.94 -10.44 21.70
C TRP A 223 -9.22 -11.78 21.82
N LYS A 224 -8.20 -11.87 22.68
CA LYS A 224 -7.55 -13.14 22.93
C LYS A 224 -8.54 -14.16 23.52
N ASN A 225 -9.33 -13.71 24.48
CA ASN A 225 -10.36 -14.58 25.08
C ASN A 225 -11.39 -15.00 24.02
N ALA A 226 -11.74 -14.07 23.13
CA ALA A 226 -12.71 -14.37 22.08
C ALA A 226 -12.18 -15.42 21.09
N PHE A 227 -10.89 -15.41 20.81
CA PHE A 227 -10.29 -16.47 19.98
C PHE A 227 -10.52 -17.84 20.58
N GLU A 228 -10.27 -17.97 21.89
CA GLU A 228 -10.46 -19.26 22.56
C GLU A 228 -11.91 -19.70 22.48
N ARG A 229 -12.83 -18.77 22.80
CA ARG A 229 -14.25 -19.09 22.78
C ARG A 229 -14.71 -19.50 21.38
N ALA A 230 -14.31 -18.75 20.38
CA ALA A 230 -14.77 -19.00 19.01
C ALA A 230 -14.31 -20.37 18.52
N TYR A 231 -13.03 -20.67 18.70
CA TYR A 231 -12.50 -21.92 18.15
C TYR A 231 -12.90 -23.13 18.98
N ASN A 232 -13.15 -22.97 20.27
CA ASN A 232 -13.78 -24.04 21.05
C ASN A 232 -15.14 -24.38 20.52
N LEU A 233 -15.93 -23.37 20.12
CA LEU A 233 -17.24 -23.61 19.55
C LEU A 233 -17.15 -24.24 18.15
N LEU A 234 -16.20 -23.79 17.35
CA LEU A 234 -16.06 -24.30 15.99
C LEU A 234 -15.44 -25.68 15.95
N GLN A 235 -14.82 -26.13 17.02
CA GLN A 235 -14.15 -27.43 17.05
C GLN A 235 -15.10 -28.57 16.68
N SER A 236 -16.36 -28.48 17.12
CA SER A 236 -17.33 -29.55 16.86
C SER A 236 -17.85 -29.56 15.43
N GLU A 237 -17.59 -28.51 14.65
CA GLU A 237 -18.02 -28.48 13.26
C GLU A 237 -17.11 -29.35 12.41
N PRO A 238 -17.64 -29.89 11.31
CA PRO A 238 -16.83 -30.78 10.48
C PRO A 238 -15.71 -30.01 9.80
N LEU A 239 -14.85 -30.76 9.13
CA LEU A 239 -13.69 -30.27 8.41
C LEU A 239 -12.49 -30.09 9.32
N LYS A 240 -11.36 -30.44 8.78
CA LYS A 240 -10.08 -30.11 9.40
C LYS A 240 -9.79 -28.62 9.12
N LYS A 241 -9.33 -27.93 10.14
CA LYS A 241 -9.15 -26.48 10.08
C LYS A 241 -7.70 -26.12 10.19
N LEU A 242 -7.20 -25.39 9.18
CA LEU A 242 -5.88 -24.80 9.20
C LEU A 242 -6.03 -23.32 9.46
N VAL A 243 -5.56 -22.85 10.62
CA VAL A 243 -5.53 -21.41 10.90
C VAL A 243 -4.26 -20.86 10.28
N ALA A 244 -4.41 -19.82 9.45
CA ALA A 244 -3.27 -19.22 8.77
C ALA A 244 -2.97 -17.84 9.33
N THR A 245 -1.71 -17.65 9.72
CA THR A 245 -1.20 -16.36 10.17
C THR A 245 -0.08 -15.94 9.24
N TYR A 246 0.06 -14.64 9.04
CA TYR A 246 1.07 -14.14 8.13
C TYR A 246 1.29 -12.65 8.36
N PHE A 247 2.31 -12.11 7.71
CA PHE A 247 2.77 -10.73 7.76
C PHE A 247 3.60 -10.41 8.99
N GLY A 248 3.82 -11.37 9.87
CA GLY A 248 4.63 -11.14 11.05
C GLY A 248 4.67 -12.35 11.95
N GLY A 249 5.28 -12.21 13.11
CA GLY A 249 5.36 -13.25 14.09
C GLY A 249 4.24 -13.20 15.10
N LEU A 250 4.00 -14.36 15.72
CA LEU A 250 2.94 -14.47 16.72
C LEU A 250 3.32 -13.80 18.03
N GLU A 251 4.60 -13.81 18.39
CA GLU A 251 5.12 -13.16 19.59
C GLU A 251 4.31 -13.51 20.82
N ASP A 252 3.68 -12.53 21.47
CA ASP A 252 2.90 -12.78 22.67
C ASP A 252 1.62 -13.58 22.41
N ASN A 253 1.21 -13.75 21.16
CA ASN A 253 0.04 -14.56 20.80
C ASN A 253 0.42 -16.00 20.46
N LEU A 254 1.70 -16.37 20.58
CA LEU A 254 2.16 -17.68 20.16
C LEU A 254 1.47 -18.80 20.95
N GLY A 255 1.39 -18.65 22.26
CA GLY A 255 0.71 -19.66 23.08
C GLY A 255 -0.76 -19.80 22.73
N LEU A 256 -1.42 -18.67 22.51
CA LEU A 256 -2.82 -18.69 22.12
C LEU A 256 -3.01 -19.44 20.78
N ALA A 257 -2.23 -19.07 19.79
CA ALA A 257 -2.36 -19.69 18.46
C ALA A 257 -2.01 -21.17 18.50
N ALA A 258 -0.95 -21.53 19.20
CA ALA A 258 -0.53 -22.93 19.27
C ALA A 258 -1.58 -23.82 19.93
N ASN A 259 -2.36 -23.27 20.85
CA ASN A 259 -3.32 -24.05 21.62
C ASN A 259 -4.76 -23.95 21.12
N LEU A 260 -5.01 -23.22 20.03
CA LEU A 260 -6.35 -23.25 19.47
C LEU A 260 -6.73 -24.68 19.07
N PRO A 261 -7.99 -25.09 19.31
CA PRO A 261 -8.38 -26.45 18.98
C PRO A 261 -8.70 -26.59 17.50
N VAL A 262 -7.66 -26.54 16.70
CA VAL A 262 -7.74 -26.69 15.24
C VAL A 262 -6.71 -27.73 14.81
N ASP A 263 -6.76 -28.11 13.55
CA ASP A 263 -5.97 -29.24 13.06
C ASP A 263 -4.62 -28.83 12.51
N GLY A 264 -4.41 -27.57 12.25
CA GLY A 264 -3.12 -27.10 11.76
C GLY A 264 -2.97 -25.60 11.94
N LEU A 265 -1.69 -25.19 11.84
CA LEU A 265 -1.32 -23.77 11.98
C LEU A 265 -0.29 -23.44 10.93
N HIS A 266 -0.53 -22.34 10.19
CA HIS A 266 0.44 -21.80 9.25
C HIS A 266 1.13 -20.60 9.85
N ILE A 267 2.45 -20.55 9.74
CA ILE A 267 3.25 -19.44 10.25
C ILE A 267 4.13 -18.87 9.15
N ASP A 268 4.41 -17.58 9.25
CA ASP A 268 5.20 -16.81 8.29
C ASP A 268 6.66 -16.82 8.75
N LEU A 269 7.48 -17.63 8.10
CA LEU A 269 8.89 -17.72 8.46
C LEU A 269 9.78 -16.81 7.60
N VAL A 270 9.17 -16.05 6.69
CA VAL A 270 9.90 -15.02 5.96
C VAL A 270 10.00 -13.77 6.83
N ARG A 271 8.85 -13.31 7.35
CA ARG A 271 8.83 -12.13 8.22
C ARG A 271 9.37 -12.41 9.62
N ALA A 272 9.17 -13.62 10.11
CA ALA A 272 9.56 -13.95 11.49
C ALA A 272 10.15 -15.34 11.57
N PRO A 273 11.34 -15.55 10.98
CA PRO A 273 11.95 -16.87 11.03
C PRO A 273 12.30 -17.31 12.45
N GLU A 274 12.50 -16.38 13.35
CA GLU A 274 12.88 -16.67 14.74
C GLU A 274 11.79 -17.39 15.51
N GLN A 275 10.53 -17.38 15.03
CA GLN A 275 9.46 -18.06 15.76
C GLN A 275 9.46 -19.58 15.57
N TYR A 276 10.24 -20.09 14.63
CA TYR A 276 10.19 -21.50 14.28
C TYR A 276 10.47 -22.43 15.46
N PRO A 277 11.58 -22.26 16.19
CA PRO A 277 11.83 -23.22 17.31
C PRO A 277 10.73 -23.18 18.37
N SER A 278 10.24 -22.01 18.70
CA SER A 278 9.21 -21.88 19.75
C SER A 278 7.92 -22.54 19.33
N ILE A 279 7.56 -22.44 18.06
CA ILE A 279 6.34 -23.08 17.57
C ILE A 279 6.46 -24.61 17.68
N LEU A 280 7.59 -25.15 17.28
CA LEU A 280 7.78 -26.60 17.36
C LEU A 280 7.68 -27.10 18.80
N ASP A 281 8.19 -26.32 19.75
CA ASP A 281 8.16 -26.72 21.15
C ASP A 281 6.75 -26.64 21.77
N ARG A 282 5.90 -25.81 21.22
CA ARG A 282 4.61 -25.49 21.85
C ARG A 282 3.43 -26.19 21.21
N LEU A 283 3.56 -26.67 19.98
CA LEU A 283 2.42 -27.25 19.27
C LEU A 283 2.06 -28.65 19.76
N PRO A 284 0.77 -28.97 19.91
CA PRO A 284 0.37 -30.33 20.17
C PRO A 284 0.80 -31.28 19.07
N ALA A 285 1.01 -32.54 19.44
CA ALA A 285 1.59 -33.53 18.53
C ALA A 285 0.70 -33.91 17.36
N TYR A 286 -0.59 -33.59 17.41
CA TYR A 286 -1.51 -33.94 16.32
C TYR A 286 -1.55 -32.90 15.22
N LYS A 287 -1.05 -31.69 15.46
CA LYS A 287 -1.26 -30.57 14.54
C LYS A 287 -0.35 -30.61 13.34
N VAL A 288 -0.93 -30.29 12.20
CA VAL A 288 -0.17 -29.96 10.99
C VAL A 288 0.49 -28.60 11.20
N VAL A 289 1.73 -28.49 10.73
CA VAL A 289 2.46 -27.22 10.75
C VAL A 289 2.77 -26.85 9.31
N SER A 290 2.24 -25.71 8.90
CA SER A 290 2.49 -25.17 7.56
C SER A 290 3.56 -24.09 7.69
N LEU A 291 4.69 -24.31 7.03
CA LEU A 291 5.82 -23.38 7.09
C LEU A 291 5.81 -22.49 5.88
N GLY A 292 5.66 -21.20 6.10
CA GLY A 292 5.68 -20.20 5.03
C GLY A 292 7.12 -19.78 4.75
N LEU A 293 7.74 -20.48 3.82
CA LEU A 293 9.17 -20.34 3.58
C LEU A 293 9.52 -19.55 2.33
N VAL A 294 8.57 -19.35 1.43
CA VAL A 294 8.78 -18.62 0.18
C VAL A 294 8.06 -17.29 0.28
N ASN A 295 8.79 -16.20 0.06
CA ASN A 295 8.24 -14.86 0.28
C ASN A 295 7.11 -14.58 -0.71
N GLY A 296 5.89 -14.43 -0.20
CA GLY A 296 4.71 -14.17 -1.04
C GLY A 296 4.50 -12.70 -1.37
N ARG A 297 5.36 -11.80 -0.87
CA ARG A 297 5.14 -10.36 -1.03
C ARG A 297 6.24 -9.65 -1.78
N ASN A 298 7.28 -10.37 -2.20
CA ASN A 298 8.38 -9.74 -2.91
C ASN A 298 8.66 -10.52 -4.18
N VAL A 299 9.63 -10.10 -4.95
CA VAL A 299 9.82 -10.61 -6.31
C VAL A 299 11.09 -11.43 -6.48
N TRP A 300 11.73 -11.82 -5.38
CA TRP A 300 13.04 -12.47 -5.46
C TRP A 300 12.95 -13.98 -5.40
N ARG A 301 13.91 -14.62 -6.09
CA ARG A 301 14.06 -16.07 -6.00
C ARG A 301 14.36 -16.44 -4.56
N CYS A 302 13.75 -17.51 -4.12
CA CYS A 302 13.99 -18.07 -2.80
C CYS A 302 15.39 -18.67 -2.74
N ASP A 303 16.09 -18.47 -1.61
CA ASP A 303 17.33 -19.21 -1.34
C ASP A 303 16.92 -20.61 -0.90
N LEU A 304 16.88 -21.54 -1.86
CA LEU A 304 16.33 -22.87 -1.59
C LEU A 304 17.18 -23.64 -0.60
N GLU A 305 18.51 -23.47 -0.64
CA GLU A 305 19.38 -24.19 0.31
C GLU A 305 19.08 -23.79 1.73
N LYS A 306 18.92 -22.49 1.96
CA LYS A 306 18.64 -22.00 3.30
C LYS A 306 17.26 -22.47 3.76
N ALA A 307 16.27 -22.39 2.90
CA ALA A 307 14.93 -22.86 3.24
C ALA A 307 14.91 -24.36 3.50
N LEU A 308 15.70 -25.09 2.74
CA LEU A 308 15.75 -26.56 2.89
C LEU A 308 16.32 -26.98 4.23
N GLU A 309 17.22 -26.21 4.83
CA GLU A 309 17.68 -26.50 6.17
C GLU A 309 16.53 -26.59 7.16
N VAL A 310 15.61 -25.63 7.06
CA VAL A 310 14.44 -25.64 7.92
C VAL A 310 13.54 -26.83 7.59
N VAL A 311 13.33 -27.09 6.31
CA VAL A 311 12.48 -28.20 5.87
C VAL A 311 13.00 -29.53 6.39
N ARG A 312 14.31 -29.75 6.29
CA ARG A 312 14.91 -31.01 6.77
C ARG A 312 14.71 -31.20 8.27
N HIS A 313 15.00 -30.16 9.03
CA HIS A 313 14.78 -30.21 10.47
C HIS A 313 13.34 -30.47 10.81
N ALA A 314 12.42 -29.75 10.13
CA ALA A 314 11.00 -29.90 10.38
C ALA A 314 10.50 -31.29 10.01
N ARG A 315 11.02 -31.86 8.93
CA ARG A 315 10.60 -33.19 8.53
C ARG A 315 10.95 -34.22 9.59
N GLU A 316 12.16 -34.09 10.19
CA GLU A 316 12.56 -34.99 11.27
C GLU A 316 11.60 -34.90 12.45
N ARG A 317 11.15 -33.70 12.78
CA ARG A 317 10.29 -33.47 13.95
C ARG A 317 8.83 -33.78 13.68
N LEU A 318 8.36 -33.47 12.48
CA LEU A 318 6.93 -33.48 12.18
C LEU A 318 6.45 -34.64 11.31
N GLY A 319 7.37 -35.20 10.51
CA GLY A 319 6.97 -36.26 9.58
C GLY A 319 5.94 -35.74 8.60
N GLU A 320 4.80 -36.44 8.51
CA GLU A 320 3.75 -36.09 7.57
C GLU A 320 2.94 -34.88 7.99
N ARG A 321 3.16 -34.36 9.20
CA ARG A 321 2.48 -33.13 9.63
C ARG A 321 3.12 -31.88 9.04
N LEU A 322 4.22 -32.03 8.31
CA LEU A 322 4.89 -30.87 7.67
C LEU A 322 4.19 -30.51 6.37
N TRP A 323 3.77 -29.26 6.27
CA TRP A 323 3.29 -28.66 5.02
C TRP A 323 4.20 -27.49 4.67
N VAL A 324 4.35 -27.21 3.38
CA VAL A 324 5.20 -26.11 2.90
C VAL A 324 4.35 -25.17 2.06
N ALA A 325 4.54 -23.88 2.27
CA ALA A 325 3.71 -22.86 1.62
C ALA A 325 4.50 -21.58 1.40
N PRO A 326 3.97 -20.66 0.59
CA PRO A 326 4.45 -19.27 0.64
C PRO A 326 4.14 -18.65 2.00
N SER A 327 4.80 -17.55 2.30
CA SER A 327 4.62 -16.88 3.59
C SER A 327 3.20 -16.35 3.79
N CYS A 328 2.56 -15.93 2.70
CA CYS A 328 1.21 -15.39 2.70
C CYS A 328 0.59 -15.68 1.34
N SER A 329 -0.61 -15.17 1.10
CA SER A 329 -1.24 -15.30 -0.22
C SER A 329 -0.35 -14.73 -1.30
N LEU A 330 -0.26 -15.41 -2.43
CA LEU A 330 0.47 -14.92 -3.59
C LEU A 330 -0.27 -13.79 -4.30
N LEU A 331 -1.43 -13.40 -3.80
CA LEU A 331 -2.12 -12.19 -4.26
C LEU A 331 -1.18 -10.98 -4.34
N HIS A 332 -0.22 -10.92 -3.44
CA HIS A 332 0.68 -9.77 -3.32
C HIS A 332 1.90 -9.84 -4.24
N SER A 333 1.99 -10.90 -5.02
CA SER A 333 3.07 -11.12 -5.97
C SER A 333 2.55 -10.91 -7.40
N PRO A 334 3.39 -10.38 -8.31
CA PRO A 334 3.00 -10.42 -9.72
C PRO A 334 2.79 -11.86 -10.19
N VAL A 335 2.11 -12.02 -11.32
CA VAL A 335 1.60 -13.34 -11.69
C VAL A 335 2.67 -14.28 -12.25
N ASP A 336 3.33 -13.88 -13.34
CA ASP A 336 4.19 -14.82 -14.07
C ASP A 336 5.39 -14.13 -14.69
N LEU A 337 6.57 -14.48 -14.21
CA LEU A 337 7.82 -13.89 -14.70
C LEU A 337 8.11 -14.24 -16.17
N GLU A 338 7.57 -15.35 -16.64
CA GLU A 338 7.79 -15.75 -18.05
C GLU A 338 7.31 -14.68 -19.03
N ARG A 339 6.32 -13.88 -18.63
CA ARG A 339 5.80 -12.82 -19.49
C ARG A 339 6.81 -11.69 -19.70
N GLU A 340 7.80 -11.56 -18.79
CA GLU A 340 8.77 -10.47 -18.88
C GLU A 340 9.71 -10.68 -20.04
N ASP A 341 9.68 -9.78 -21.00
CA ASP A 341 10.53 -9.87 -22.20
C ASP A 341 11.49 -8.70 -22.34
N GLY A 342 11.44 -7.76 -21.39
CA GLY A 342 12.31 -6.58 -21.44
C GLY A 342 13.44 -6.59 -20.44
N LEU A 343 13.52 -7.63 -19.59
CA LEU A 343 14.59 -7.75 -18.62
C LEU A 343 15.73 -8.55 -19.20
N ASP A 344 16.98 -8.14 -18.91
CA ASP A 344 18.11 -8.95 -19.33
C ASP A 344 18.13 -10.26 -18.56
N ALA A 345 18.86 -11.23 -19.08
CA ALA A 345 18.83 -12.59 -18.54
C ALA A 345 19.32 -12.65 -17.09
N GLU A 346 20.32 -11.86 -16.75
CA GLU A 346 20.86 -11.90 -15.38
C GLU A 346 19.83 -11.38 -14.40
N LEU A 347 19.24 -10.20 -14.67
CA LEU A 347 18.22 -9.65 -13.78
C LEU A 347 17.03 -10.59 -13.67
N LYS A 348 16.57 -11.12 -14.79
CA LYS A 348 15.43 -12.02 -14.78
C LYS A 348 15.71 -13.26 -13.94
N SER A 349 16.96 -13.74 -13.96
CA SER A 349 17.33 -14.94 -13.20
C SER A 349 17.25 -14.73 -11.70
N TRP A 350 17.25 -13.50 -11.22
CA TRP A 350 17.16 -13.19 -9.79
C TRP A 350 15.72 -13.17 -9.28
N LEU A 351 14.73 -13.17 -10.17
CA LEU A 351 13.35 -12.88 -9.84
C LEU A 351 12.48 -14.13 -9.84
N ALA A 352 11.36 -14.05 -9.12
CA ALA A 352 10.32 -15.08 -9.11
C ALA A 352 8.99 -14.40 -8.83
N PHE A 353 7.99 -14.68 -9.69
CA PHE A 353 6.63 -14.21 -9.48
C PHE A 353 5.79 -15.39 -8.98
N ALA A 354 4.47 -15.22 -8.91
CA ALA A 354 3.60 -16.20 -8.27
C ALA A 354 3.77 -17.61 -8.85
N VAL A 355 3.79 -17.74 -10.17
CA VAL A 355 3.93 -19.06 -10.80
C VAL A 355 5.25 -19.70 -10.38
N GLN A 356 6.34 -18.93 -10.45
CA GLN A 356 7.66 -19.43 -10.11
C GLN A 356 7.76 -19.77 -8.61
N LYS A 357 7.08 -19.00 -7.77
CA LYS A 357 7.07 -19.28 -6.32
C LYS A 357 6.34 -20.58 -6.01
N CYS A 358 5.30 -20.89 -6.77
CA CYS A 358 4.65 -22.19 -6.63
C CYS A 358 5.62 -23.33 -6.87
N ARG A 359 6.46 -23.19 -7.90
CA ARG A 359 7.47 -24.22 -8.17
C ARG A 359 8.48 -24.34 -7.04
N GLU A 360 8.86 -23.22 -6.43
CA GLU A 360 9.77 -23.23 -5.30
C GLU A 360 9.17 -23.96 -4.11
N VAL A 361 7.92 -23.71 -3.82
CA VAL A 361 7.21 -24.40 -2.73
C VAL A 361 7.19 -25.91 -3.00
N ALA A 362 6.86 -26.28 -4.23
CA ALA A 362 6.78 -27.71 -4.60
C ALA A 362 8.13 -28.40 -4.47
N VAL A 363 9.23 -27.73 -4.87
CA VAL A 363 10.58 -28.28 -4.75
C VAL A 363 10.91 -28.52 -3.28
N LEU A 364 10.61 -27.55 -2.41
CA LEU A 364 10.92 -27.69 -1.00
C LEU A 364 10.14 -28.84 -0.38
N ALA A 365 8.87 -28.97 -0.73
CA ALA A 365 8.06 -30.07 -0.20
C ALA A 365 8.58 -31.42 -0.69
N ARG A 366 8.94 -31.52 -1.97
CA ARG A 366 9.46 -32.77 -2.51
C ARG A 366 10.81 -33.11 -1.88
N ALA A 367 11.65 -32.11 -1.65
CA ALA A 367 12.96 -32.34 -1.06
C ALA A 367 12.88 -32.92 0.34
N ALA A 368 11.76 -32.70 1.05
CA ALA A 368 11.58 -33.27 2.39
C ALA A 368 11.54 -34.79 2.37
N THR A 369 11.00 -35.36 1.29
CA THR A 369 10.86 -36.83 1.19
C THR A 369 11.77 -37.44 0.16
N GLU A 370 12.13 -36.71 -0.88
CA GLU A 370 12.98 -37.22 -1.95
C GLU A 370 14.13 -36.25 -2.21
N PRO A 371 15.04 -36.10 -1.23
CA PRO A 371 16.08 -35.08 -1.37
C PRO A 371 17.08 -35.37 -2.50
N GLU A 372 17.14 -36.61 -2.99
CA GLU A 372 18.04 -36.97 -4.08
C GLU A 372 17.37 -36.97 -5.45
N ALA A 373 16.10 -36.59 -5.52
CA ALA A 373 15.43 -36.55 -6.82
C ALA A 373 16.16 -35.59 -7.76
N ALA A 374 16.22 -35.96 -9.05
CA ALA A 374 16.97 -35.16 -10.04
C ALA A 374 16.46 -33.73 -10.11
N GLU A 375 15.15 -33.54 -10.06
CA GLU A 375 14.56 -32.21 -10.13
C GLU A 375 14.94 -31.36 -8.92
N VAL A 376 15.00 -32.00 -7.73
CA VAL A 376 15.37 -31.29 -6.52
C VAL A 376 16.84 -30.86 -6.60
N LEU A 377 17.72 -31.77 -7.00
CA LEU A 377 19.14 -31.44 -7.09
C LEU A 377 19.39 -30.34 -8.12
N ALA A 378 18.70 -30.38 -9.26
CA ALA A 378 18.84 -29.36 -10.28
C ALA A 378 18.37 -28.00 -9.78
N ALA A 379 17.25 -27.96 -9.07
CA ALA A 379 16.73 -26.71 -8.54
C ALA A 379 17.68 -26.13 -7.49
N LEU A 380 18.26 -26.97 -6.65
CA LEU A 380 19.21 -26.49 -5.65
C LEU A 380 20.47 -25.93 -6.30
N GLU A 381 20.96 -26.59 -7.34
CA GLU A 381 22.14 -26.08 -8.06
C GLU A 381 21.85 -24.74 -8.70
N GLU A 382 20.69 -24.59 -9.35
CA GLU A 382 20.30 -23.32 -9.94
C GLU A 382 20.18 -22.23 -8.88
N SER A 383 19.59 -22.57 -7.73
CA SER A 383 19.46 -21.61 -6.64
C SER A 383 20.82 -21.13 -6.14
N ARG A 384 21.76 -22.07 -5.98
CA ARG A 384 23.13 -21.71 -5.55
C ARG A 384 23.76 -20.73 -6.53
N ALA A 385 23.59 -20.99 -7.84
CA ALA A 385 24.18 -20.13 -8.86
C ALA A 385 23.57 -18.72 -8.82
N VAL A 386 22.25 -18.64 -8.63
CA VAL A 386 21.56 -17.36 -8.56
C VAL A 386 22.00 -16.57 -7.32
N GLN A 387 22.09 -17.22 -6.17
CA GLN A 387 22.51 -16.54 -4.94
C GLN A 387 23.97 -16.07 -5.04
N ALA A 388 24.84 -16.88 -5.63
CA ALA A 388 26.22 -16.48 -5.84
C ALA A 388 26.32 -15.29 -6.79
N SER A 389 25.52 -15.30 -7.86
CA SER A 389 25.47 -14.19 -8.81
C SER A 389 25.07 -12.89 -8.12
N ARG A 390 24.03 -12.95 -7.30
CA ARG A 390 23.57 -11.77 -6.58
C ARG A 390 24.61 -11.26 -5.57
N ALA A 391 25.26 -12.18 -4.89
CA ALA A 391 26.23 -11.81 -3.85
C ALA A 391 27.45 -11.09 -4.43
N SER A 392 27.81 -11.36 -5.68
CA SER A 392 29.03 -10.85 -6.27
C SER A 392 28.84 -9.85 -7.39
N SER A 393 27.59 -9.56 -7.79
CA SER A 393 27.35 -8.74 -8.97
C SER A 393 27.77 -7.29 -8.74
N PRO A 394 28.60 -6.72 -9.62
CA PRO A 394 28.92 -5.30 -9.53
C PRO A 394 27.75 -4.39 -9.89
N ARG A 395 26.70 -4.93 -10.50
CA ARG A 395 25.49 -4.15 -10.73
C ARG A 395 24.78 -3.86 -9.42
N ILE A 396 24.88 -4.79 -8.46
CA ILE A 396 24.19 -4.69 -7.18
C ILE A 396 25.06 -3.93 -6.17
N HIS A 397 26.33 -4.34 -6.06
CA HIS A 397 27.21 -3.88 -5.00
C HIS A 397 28.13 -2.81 -5.56
N LYS A 398 27.91 -1.58 -5.13
CA LYS A 398 28.64 -0.40 -5.62
C LYS A 398 29.51 0.14 -4.51
N PRO A 399 30.83 -0.08 -4.57
CA PRO A 399 31.70 0.36 -3.48
C PRO A 399 31.60 1.86 -3.18
N ALA A 400 31.42 2.71 -4.20
CA ALA A 400 31.31 4.15 -3.96
C ALA A 400 30.06 4.50 -3.15
N VAL A 401 28.94 3.81 -3.42
CA VAL A 401 27.72 4.05 -2.66
C VAL A 401 27.88 3.58 -1.23
N GLN A 402 28.48 2.40 -1.06
CA GLN A 402 28.71 1.85 0.29
C GLN A 402 29.65 2.74 1.09
N ALA A 403 30.69 3.25 0.45
CA ALA A 403 31.64 4.12 1.14
C ALA A 403 30.97 5.42 1.57
N ARG A 404 30.14 5.99 0.70
CA ARG A 404 29.43 7.22 1.04
C ARG A 404 28.47 6.99 2.21
N LEU A 405 27.79 5.86 2.21
CA LEU A 405 26.88 5.52 3.29
C LEU A 405 27.64 5.40 4.61
N ALA A 406 28.81 4.76 4.58
CA ALA A 406 29.62 4.57 5.78
C ALA A 406 30.17 5.90 6.29
N ALA A 407 30.30 6.90 5.43
CA ALA A 407 30.87 8.19 5.79
C ALA A 407 29.84 9.17 6.38
N ILE A 408 28.57 8.78 6.47
CA ILE A 408 27.54 9.66 7.03
C ILE A 408 27.86 9.95 8.49
N LYS A 409 27.83 11.24 8.83
CA LYS A 409 27.98 11.70 10.21
C LYS A 409 26.63 12.17 10.73
N ALA A 410 26.48 12.20 12.06
CA ALA A 410 25.24 12.68 12.67
C ALA A 410 24.91 14.10 12.21
N SER A 411 25.94 14.94 12.02
CA SER A 411 25.71 16.32 11.59
C SER A 411 25.15 16.44 10.18
N ASP A 412 25.31 15.40 9.35
CA ASP A 412 24.74 15.43 8.00
C ASP A 412 23.22 15.44 8.03
N ALA A 413 22.61 14.97 9.10
CA ALA A 413 21.16 14.94 9.26
C ALA A 413 20.64 16.12 10.09
N GLN A 414 21.45 17.16 10.23
CA GLN A 414 21.07 18.34 11.02
C GLN A 414 21.16 19.58 10.16
N ARG A 415 20.15 20.43 10.23
CA ARG A 415 20.21 21.74 9.61
C ARG A 415 21.25 22.59 10.34
N ARG A 416 21.79 23.59 9.64
CA ARG A 416 22.88 24.40 10.18
C ARG A 416 22.47 25.14 11.44
N SER A 417 21.21 25.59 11.53
CA SER A 417 20.70 26.32 12.67
C SER A 417 19.35 25.77 13.10
N PRO A 418 18.93 26.00 14.35
CA PRO A 418 17.59 25.62 14.80
C PRO A 418 16.51 26.37 14.02
N PHE A 419 15.28 25.82 14.07
CA PHE A 419 14.17 26.38 13.30
C PHE A 419 13.96 27.88 13.56
N ALA A 420 14.07 28.31 14.81
CA ALA A 420 13.81 29.73 15.12
C ALA A 420 14.72 30.67 14.33
N GLU A 421 15.99 30.26 14.13
CA GLU A 421 16.91 31.06 13.32
C GLU A 421 16.61 30.91 11.84
N ARG A 422 16.31 29.68 11.41
CA ARG A 422 16.00 29.43 10.00
C ARG A 422 14.80 30.23 9.54
N ILE A 423 13.71 30.20 10.33
CA ILE A 423 12.48 30.83 9.88
C ILE A 423 12.62 32.36 9.81
N ALA A 424 13.42 32.94 10.70
CA ALA A 424 13.67 34.37 10.63
C ALA A 424 14.36 34.74 9.32
N ARG A 425 15.36 33.95 8.95
CA ARG A 425 16.09 34.21 7.69
C ARG A 425 15.22 33.95 6.48
N GLN A 426 14.39 32.90 6.55
CA GLN A 426 13.50 32.57 5.44
C GLN A 426 12.45 33.66 5.24
N ARG A 427 11.86 34.15 6.33
CA ARG A 427 10.87 35.21 6.22
C ARG A 427 11.47 36.47 5.62
N ALA A 428 12.69 36.84 6.04
CA ALA A 428 13.36 38.02 5.48
C ALA A 428 13.64 37.84 3.99
N GLY A 429 14.12 36.65 3.59
CA GLY A 429 14.52 36.43 2.20
C GLY A 429 13.33 36.22 1.27
N LEU A 430 12.32 35.49 1.70
CA LEU A 430 11.17 35.19 0.85
C LEU A 430 10.16 36.33 0.79
N ASP A 431 10.05 37.08 1.88
CA ASP A 431 9.17 38.26 1.96
C ASP A 431 7.76 37.92 1.53
N LEU A 432 7.21 36.84 2.07
CA LEU A 432 5.85 36.40 1.76
C LEU A 432 4.83 37.10 2.66
N PRO A 433 3.62 37.32 2.17
CA PRO A 433 2.56 37.89 3.05
C PRO A 433 2.12 36.87 4.10
N ALA A 434 1.35 37.35 5.07
CA ALA A 434 0.72 36.46 6.04
C ALA A 434 -0.21 35.47 5.30
N PHE A 435 -0.40 34.30 5.88
CA PHE A 435 -1.19 33.24 5.25
C PHE A 435 -0.74 33.00 3.81
N PRO A 436 0.54 32.63 3.60
CA PRO A 436 1.01 32.46 2.22
C PRO A 436 0.22 31.39 1.50
N THR A 437 -0.12 31.62 0.25
CA THR A 437 -0.87 30.65 -0.54
C THR A 437 0.06 29.86 -1.46
N THR A 438 -0.21 28.55 -1.56
CA THR A 438 0.53 27.67 -2.44
C THR A 438 -0.32 26.45 -2.76
N THR A 439 0.19 25.53 -3.56
CA THR A 439 -0.44 24.24 -3.79
C THR A 439 0.55 23.15 -3.41
N ILE A 440 0.08 21.89 -3.54
CA ILE A 440 0.89 20.75 -3.07
C ILE A 440 1.87 20.29 -4.15
N GLY A 441 1.57 20.55 -5.43
CA GLY A 441 2.52 20.28 -6.49
C GLY A 441 1.94 20.00 -7.85
N SER A 442 1.07 19.00 -7.97
CA SER A 442 0.54 18.65 -9.28
C SER A 442 -0.67 19.52 -9.63
N PHE A 443 -0.82 19.74 -10.94
CA PHE A 443 -1.99 20.37 -11.51
C PHE A 443 -2.69 19.38 -12.43
N PRO A 444 -3.88 19.70 -12.95
CA PRO A 444 -4.65 18.70 -13.72
C PRO A 444 -3.85 18.02 -14.82
N GLN A 445 -3.93 16.72 -14.85
CA GLN A 445 -3.27 15.88 -15.87
C GLN A 445 -4.27 15.64 -16.98
N THR A 446 -4.21 16.46 -18.00
CA THR A 446 -5.14 16.38 -19.12
C THR A 446 -4.80 15.20 -20.03
N SER A 447 -5.72 14.85 -20.91
CA SER A 447 -5.48 13.79 -21.87
C SER A 447 -4.33 14.14 -22.81
N SER A 448 -4.16 15.43 -23.15
CA SER A 448 -3.04 15.81 -24.02
C SER A 448 -1.69 15.59 -23.35
N ILE A 449 -1.60 15.82 -22.04
CA ILE A 449 -0.36 15.54 -21.30
C ILE A 449 -0.06 14.05 -21.34
N ARG A 450 -1.08 13.24 -21.04
CA ARG A 450 -0.91 11.78 -21.04
C ARG A 450 -0.53 11.27 -22.42
N LEU A 451 -1.15 11.81 -23.44
CA LEU A 451 -0.82 11.42 -24.82
C LEU A 451 0.61 11.77 -25.18
N ALA A 452 1.07 12.94 -24.80
CA ALA A 452 2.46 13.36 -25.07
C ALA A 452 3.44 12.41 -24.38
N ARG A 453 3.19 12.07 -23.16
CA ARG A 453 4.05 11.11 -22.48
C ARG A 453 4.09 9.74 -23.14
N UNK A 454 3.12 9.40 -23.51
CA UNK A 454 2.99 8.19 -24.12
C UNK A 454 3.67 8.14 -25.39
N SER A 455 3.37 9.12 -26.13
CA SER A 455 4.00 9.21 -27.45
C SER A 455 5.51 9.25 -27.37
N PHE A 456 6.01 9.98 -26.42
CA PHE A 456 7.47 10.06 -26.22
C PHE A 456 8.05 8.68 -25.85
N LYS A 457 7.39 7.96 -24.96
CA LYS A 457 7.87 6.62 -24.59
C LYS A 457 7.84 5.66 -25.75
N GLN A 458 6.90 5.84 -26.67
CA GLN A 458 6.77 4.99 -27.86
C GLN A 458 7.70 5.41 -28.97
N GLY A 459 8.47 6.48 -28.78
CA GLY A 459 9.36 6.99 -29.80
C GLY A 459 8.69 7.79 -30.89
N LYS A 460 7.42 8.14 -30.72
CA LYS A 460 6.69 8.92 -31.73
C LYS A 460 6.97 10.40 -31.67
N LEU A 461 7.44 10.88 -30.51
CA LEU A 461 7.89 12.25 -30.33
C LEU A 461 9.39 12.25 -30.07
N SER A 462 10.08 13.20 -30.68
CA SER A 462 11.49 13.42 -30.33
C SER A 462 11.62 14.01 -28.94
N GLU A 463 12.82 13.96 -28.38
CA GLU A 463 13.04 14.55 -27.06
C GLU A 463 12.75 16.04 -27.08
N ALA A 464 13.18 16.76 -28.13
CA ALA A 464 12.91 18.19 -28.23
C ALA A 464 11.42 18.48 -28.30
N GLU A 465 10.66 17.68 -29.07
CA GLU A 465 9.22 17.85 -29.15
C GLU A 465 8.55 17.59 -27.81
N TYR A 466 9.00 16.56 -27.11
CA TYR A 466 8.45 16.25 -25.79
C TYR A 466 8.72 17.36 -24.79
N ILE A 467 9.97 17.87 -24.76
CA ILE A 467 10.32 18.96 -23.84
C ILE A 467 9.47 20.18 -24.13
N GLU A 468 9.26 20.50 -25.41
CA GLU A 468 8.43 21.67 -25.74
C GLU A 468 6.98 21.46 -25.31
N ALA A 469 6.44 20.25 -25.49
CA ALA A 469 5.09 19.96 -25.04
C ALA A 469 4.96 20.15 -23.52
N MET A 470 5.94 19.66 -22.77
CA MET A 470 5.93 19.83 -21.32
C MET A 470 6.11 21.29 -20.93
N HIS A 471 7.02 22.01 -21.61
CA HIS A 471 7.21 23.43 -21.36
C HIS A 471 5.90 24.22 -21.57
N SER A 472 5.16 23.86 -22.59
CA SER A 472 3.87 24.49 -22.84
C SER A 472 2.91 24.30 -21.67
N GLU A 473 2.87 23.08 -21.11
CA GLU A 473 2.03 22.81 -19.95
C GLU A 473 2.53 23.56 -18.71
N ILE A 474 3.82 23.64 -18.53
CA ILE A 474 4.41 24.38 -17.41
C ILE A 474 4.07 25.86 -17.54
N ARG A 475 4.19 26.42 -18.74
CA ARG A 475 3.82 27.83 -18.97
C ARG A 475 2.38 28.07 -18.59
N HIS A 476 1.49 27.17 -19.00
CA HIS A 476 0.06 27.31 -18.68
C HIS A 476 -0.15 27.27 -17.17
N ALA A 477 0.46 26.31 -16.48
CA ALA A 477 0.28 26.21 -15.04
C ALA A 477 0.83 27.43 -14.30
N VAL A 478 2.00 27.92 -14.69
CA VAL A 478 2.58 29.09 -14.03
C VAL A 478 1.74 30.34 -14.30
N GLN A 479 1.28 30.51 -15.55
CA GLN A 479 0.46 31.66 -15.91
C GLN A 479 -0.83 31.69 -15.11
N ILE A 480 -1.51 30.54 -15.00
CA ILE A 480 -2.74 30.46 -14.22
C ILE A 480 -2.47 30.84 -12.75
N GLN A 481 -1.39 30.31 -12.19
CA GLN A 481 -1.09 30.59 -10.78
C GLN A 481 -0.79 32.08 -10.56
N GLU A 482 -0.11 32.71 -11.50
CA GLU A 482 0.13 34.17 -11.40
C GLU A 482 -1.18 34.95 -11.49
N GLN A 483 -2.04 34.57 -12.42
CA GLN A 483 -3.33 35.24 -12.56
C GLN A 483 -4.18 35.10 -11.31
N LEU A 484 -4.12 33.91 -10.67
CA LEU A 484 -4.89 33.67 -9.46
C LEU A 484 -4.30 34.39 -8.25
N GLY A 485 -3.05 34.77 -8.30
CA GLY A 485 -2.44 35.49 -7.20
C GLY A 485 -1.83 34.62 -6.12
N LEU A 486 -1.48 33.37 -6.44
CA LEU A 486 -0.78 32.51 -5.48
C LEU A 486 0.58 33.13 -5.16
N ASP A 487 1.03 32.93 -3.91
CA ASP A 487 2.27 33.52 -3.43
C ASP A 487 3.48 32.68 -3.77
N VAL A 488 3.35 31.35 -3.65
CA VAL A 488 4.41 30.41 -3.98
C VAL A 488 3.86 29.47 -5.04
N LEU A 489 4.55 29.38 -6.16
CA LEU A 489 4.08 28.65 -7.32
C LEU A 489 4.78 27.29 -7.45
N VAL A 490 4.15 26.38 -8.19
CA VAL A 490 4.72 25.09 -8.53
C VAL A 490 4.72 24.94 -10.04
N HIS A 491 5.53 23.99 -10.56
CA HIS A 491 5.57 23.82 -12.02
C HIS A 491 4.41 22.95 -12.55
N GLY A 492 3.72 22.23 -11.69
CA GLY A 492 2.53 21.49 -12.07
C GLY A 492 2.73 20.03 -12.40
N GLU A 493 3.96 19.57 -12.52
CA GLU A 493 4.34 18.15 -12.63
C GLU A 493 3.81 17.47 -13.90
N ALA A 494 3.67 18.20 -15.02
CA ALA A 494 3.16 17.60 -16.25
C ALA A 494 4.00 16.41 -16.71
N GLU A 495 5.30 16.43 -16.44
CA GLU A 495 6.22 15.39 -16.90
C GLU A 495 6.14 14.11 -16.05
N ARG A 496 5.37 14.10 -14.96
CA ARG A 496 5.38 13.00 -14.00
C ARG A 496 4.08 12.20 -14.06
N ASN A 497 4.19 10.93 -14.39
CA ASN A 497 3.04 10.04 -14.36
C ASN A 497 2.73 9.54 -12.95
N ASP A 498 3.75 9.44 -12.09
CA ASP A 498 3.63 8.82 -10.78
C ASP A 498 4.73 9.40 -9.90
N MET A 499 4.44 9.60 -8.60
CA MET A 499 5.40 10.27 -7.74
C MET A 499 6.61 9.42 -7.38
N VAL A 500 6.54 8.10 -7.58
CA VAL A 500 7.72 7.24 -7.35
C VAL A 500 8.39 6.91 -8.68
N GLU A 501 7.62 6.54 -9.69
CA GLU A 501 8.16 6.05 -10.96
C GLU A 501 9.06 7.08 -11.62
N TYR A 502 8.65 8.34 -11.61
CA TYR A 502 9.43 9.39 -12.26
C TYR A 502 10.87 9.45 -11.70
N PHE A 503 11.00 9.35 -10.38
CA PHE A 503 12.32 9.41 -9.76
C PHE A 503 13.07 8.10 -9.90
N ALA A 504 12.37 6.98 -9.74
CA ALA A 504 13.02 5.68 -9.83
C ALA A 504 13.63 5.44 -11.21
N GLU A 505 12.99 5.95 -12.27
CA GLU A 505 13.53 5.81 -13.63
C GLU A 505 14.90 6.47 -13.78
N GLN A 506 15.21 7.43 -12.94
CA GLN A 506 16.42 8.21 -13.06
C GLN A 506 17.50 7.84 -12.04
N LEU A 507 17.23 6.82 -11.23
CA LEU A 507 18.19 6.37 -10.21
C LEU A 507 18.79 5.05 -10.62
N ASP A 508 20.09 4.88 -10.37
CA ASP A 508 20.73 3.57 -10.49
C ASP A 508 20.24 2.68 -9.35
N GLY A 509 20.14 1.39 -9.62
CA GLY A 509 19.70 0.43 -8.62
C GLY A 509 18.24 0.05 -8.70
N TYR A 510 17.50 0.69 -9.59
CA TYR A 510 16.10 0.40 -9.86
C TYR A 510 15.93 -0.29 -11.20
N VAL A 511 14.92 -1.16 -11.29
CA VAL A 511 14.50 -1.72 -12.58
C VAL A 511 12.97 -1.77 -12.61
N PHE A 512 12.43 -1.70 -13.81
CA PHE A 512 10.98 -1.73 -14.04
C PHE A 512 10.61 -2.97 -14.81
N THR A 513 9.48 -3.59 -14.40
CA THR A 513 8.94 -4.72 -15.12
C THR A 513 7.85 -4.23 -16.09
N ARG A 514 7.47 -5.10 -17.01
CA ARG A 514 6.34 -4.84 -17.92
C ARG A 514 5.05 -5.45 -17.39
N PHE A 515 5.15 -6.58 -16.71
CA PHE A 515 3.98 -7.35 -16.30
C PHE A 515 3.93 -7.58 -14.79
N GLY A 516 4.69 -6.80 -14.04
CA GLY A 516 4.77 -6.95 -12.60
C GLY A 516 3.62 -6.29 -11.84
N TRP A 517 2.41 -6.45 -12.35
CA TRP A 517 1.21 -5.85 -11.75
C TRP A 517 0.75 -6.62 -10.54
N VAL A 518 0.34 -5.89 -9.52
CA VAL A 518 -0.34 -6.47 -8.36
C VAL A 518 -1.61 -5.66 -8.11
N GLN A 519 -2.61 -6.32 -7.56
CA GLN A 519 -3.88 -5.66 -7.29
C GLN A 519 -3.73 -4.70 -6.12
N SER A 520 -4.23 -3.48 -6.32
CA SER A 520 -4.31 -2.50 -5.24
C SER A 520 -5.71 -2.53 -4.63
N TYR A 521 -6.72 -2.36 -5.43
CA TYR A 521 -8.11 -2.57 -5.03
C TYR A 521 -8.97 -2.65 -6.29
N GLY A 522 -10.00 -3.50 -6.22
CA GLY A 522 -10.94 -3.62 -7.32
C GLY A 522 -10.24 -3.90 -8.65
N SER A 523 -10.47 -3.05 -9.63
CA SER A 523 -9.81 -3.17 -10.93
C SER A 523 -8.47 -2.44 -10.96
N ARG A 524 -8.13 -1.71 -9.92
CA ARG A 524 -6.90 -0.94 -9.92
C ARG A 524 -5.71 -1.83 -9.59
N CYS A 525 -4.71 -1.77 -10.44
CA CYS A 525 -3.45 -2.48 -10.25
C CYS A 525 -2.32 -1.49 -10.20
N VAL A 526 -1.25 -1.85 -9.50
CA VAL A 526 -0.02 -1.07 -9.47
C VAL A 526 1.13 -1.96 -9.92
N LYS A 527 2.17 -1.33 -10.42
CA LYS A 527 3.35 -2.03 -10.90
C LYS A 527 4.57 -1.40 -10.24
N PRO A 528 4.85 -1.78 -9.00
CA PRO A 528 5.96 -1.14 -8.27
C PRO A 528 7.29 -1.36 -8.94
N ALA A 529 8.14 -0.34 -8.89
CA ALA A 529 9.53 -0.48 -9.31
C ALA A 529 10.24 -1.46 -8.37
N VAL A 530 11.34 -2.04 -8.86
CA VAL A 530 12.10 -3.03 -8.11
C VAL A 530 13.46 -2.45 -7.78
N ILE A 531 13.80 -2.41 -6.49
CA ILE A 531 15.16 -2.03 -6.05
C ILE A 531 16.00 -3.30 -6.06
N TYR A 532 16.97 -3.37 -6.99
CA TYR A 532 17.78 -4.57 -7.12
C TYR A 532 19.19 -4.40 -6.58
N GLY A 533 19.65 -3.17 -6.39
CA GLY A 533 21.03 -2.93 -5.99
C GLY A 533 21.21 -1.63 -5.26
N ASP A 534 22.45 -1.29 -5.00
CA ASP A 534 22.78 -0.03 -4.34
C ASP A 534 22.26 1.13 -5.18
N LEU A 535 21.69 2.12 -4.49
CA LEU A 535 20.97 3.21 -5.12
C LEU A 535 21.81 4.47 -5.18
N SER A 536 21.82 5.12 -6.34
CA SER A 536 22.52 6.39 -6.49
C SER A 536 21.88 7.20 -7.60
N ARG A 537 22.16 8.50 -7.58
CA ARG A 537 21.65 9.45 -8.57
C ARG A 537 22.78 9.80 -9.53
N PRO A 538 22.74 9.34 -10.78
CA PRO A 538 23.81 9.67 -11.73
C PRO A 538 23.77 11.12 -12.20
N ARG A 539 22.60 11.77 -12.22
CA ARG A 539 22.49 13.14 -12.67
C ARG A 539 21.23 13.78 -12.10
N ALA A 540 21.11 15.09 -12.28
CA ALA A 540 19.94 15.83 -11.79
C ALA A 540 18.66 15.30 -12.43
N MET A 541 17.59 15.31 -11.65
CA MET A 541 16.32 14.69 -12.04
C MET A 541 15.24 15.71 -12.36
N THR A 542 15.20 16.83 -11.65
CA THR A 542 14.11 17.80 -11.75
C THR A 542 14.60 19.21 -12.02
N VAL A 543 15.89 19.46 -11.89
CA VAL A 543 16.44 20.82 -11.82
C VAL A 543 16.05 21.63 -13.04
N GLU A 544 16.18 21.06 -14.25
CA GLU A 544 15.90 21.84 -15.47
C GLU A 544 14.43 22.20 -15.60
N TRP A 545 13.53 21.31 -15.18
CA TRP A 545 12.10 21.62 -15.22
C TRP A 545 11.77 22.78 -14.29
N ILE A 546 12.33 22.76 -13.08
CA ILE A 546 12.04 23.79 -12.08
C ILE A 546 12.73 25.11 -12.45
N ARG A 547 13.95 25.05 -12.97
CA ARG A 547 14.63 26.26 -13.46
C ARG A 547 13.79 26.93 -14.54
N TYR A 548 13.30 26.13 -15.49
CA TYR A 548 12.45 26.68 -16.53
C TYR A 548 11.22 27.36 -15.94
N ALA A 549 10.54 26.68 -15.02
CA ALA A 549 9.36 27.24 -14.39
C ALA A 549 9.69 28.55 -13.67
N GLN A 550 10.80 28.57 -12.92
CA GLN A 550 11.20 29.79 -12.19
C GLN A 550 11.51 30.92 -13.15
N SER A 551 12.02 30.61 -14.34
CA SER A 551 12.35 31.66 -15.32
C SER A 551 11.11 32.39 -15.85
N LEU A 552 9.93 31.81 -15.64
CA LEU A 552 8.68 32.38 -16.15
C LEU A 552 8.02 33.35 -15.18
N THR A 553 8.55 33.50 -13.97
CA THR A 553 7.88 34.28 -12.94
C THR A 553 8.90 34.91 -12.00
N ASP A 554 8.54 36.07 -11.46
CA ASP A 554 9.32 36.69 -10.40
C ASP A 554 8.95 36.17 -9.02
N LYS A 555 7.86 35.39 -8.92
CA LYS A 555 7.46 34.81 -7.64
C LYS A 555 8.31 33.61 -7.30
N VAL A 556 8.20 33.15 -6.06
CA VAL A 556 8.97 32.01 -5.59
C VAL A 556 8.40 30.72 -6.19
N MET A 557 9.27 29.93 -6.82
CA MET A 557 8.89 28.62 -7.35
C MET A 557 9.35 27.54 -6.36
N LYS A 558 8.46 26.60 -6.09
CA LYS A 558 8.72 25.51 -5.16
C LYS A 558 9.12 24.26 -5.93
N GLY A 559 10.30 23.70 -5.65
CA GLY A 559 10.72 22.42 -6.21
C GLY A 559 9.99 21.29 -5.52
N MET A 560 9.75 20.19 -6.28
CA MET A 560 8.91 19.09 -5.80
C MET A 560 9.66 17.78 -5.90
N LEU A 561 9.80 17.07 -4.78
CA LEU A 561 10.51 15.79 -4.73
C LEU A 561 9.70 14.80 -3.91
N THR A 562 9.96 13.52 -4.14
CA THR A 562 9.42 12.45 -3.31
C THR A 562 10.50 12.00 -2.33
N GLY A 563 10.12 11.80 -1.07
CA GLY A 563 11.06 11.45 -0.03
C GLY A 563 11.47 9.99 -0.04
N PRO A 564 12.54 9.68 0.70
CA PRO A 564 13.11 8.33 0.66
C PRO A 564 12.20 7.26 1.23
N VAL A 565 11.44 7.56 2.27
CA VAL A 565 10.57 6.54 2.86
C VAL A 565 9.46 6.18 1.89
N THR A 566 8.86 7.16 1.23
CA THR A 566 7.82 6.90 0.24
C THR A 566 8.37 6.11 -0.93
N MET A 567 9.55 6.49 -1.44
CA MET A 567 10.17 5.73 -2.52
C MET A 567 10.35 4.27 -2.14
N LEU A 568 10.87 4.03 -0.94
CA LEU A 568 11.10 2.66 -0.48
C LEU A 568 9.81 1.88 -0.29
N MET A 569 8.82 2.49 0.38
CA MET A 569 7.60 1.77 0.74
C MET A 569 6.74 1.41 -0.47
N TRP A 570 6.83 2.19 -1.53
CA TRP A 570 6.04 1.94 -2.74
C TRP A 570 6.86 1.22 -3.82
N SER A 571 7.93 0.56 -3.42
CA SER A 571 8.78 -0.27 -4.30
C SER A 571 8.86 -1.68 -3.75
N PHE A 572 9.24 -2.62 -4.61
CA PHE A 572 9.67 -3.94 -4.14
C PHE A 572 11.12 -3.78 -3.69
N PRO A 573 11.41 -3.91 -2.39
CA PRO A 573 12.77 -3.68 -1.92
C PRO A 573 13.65 -4.90 -2.16
N ARG A 574 14.96 -4.68 -2.15
CA ARG A 574 15.88 -5.80 -2.13
C ARG A 574 15.84 -6.44 -0.73
N GLU A 575 16.34 -7.67 -0.65
CA GLU A 575 16.27 -8.43 0.61
C GLU A 575 17.62 -8.67 1.24
N ASP A 576 18.70 -8.33 0.54
CA ASP A 576 20.06 -8.61 1.05
C ASP A 576 20.59 -7.53 1.98
N VAL A 577 19.94 -6.38 2.03
CA VAL A 577 20.26 -5.33 2.99
C VAL A 577 18.97 -4.82 3.62
N SER A 578 19.08 -4.18 4.77
CA SER A 578 17.90 -3.73 5.51
C SER A 578 17.19 -2.60 4.77
N ARG A 579 15.94 -2.40 5.12
CA ARG A 579 15.20 -1.24 4.64
C ARG A 579 15.85 0.07 5.08
N GLU A 580 16.42 0.08 6.27
CA GLU A 580 17.13 1.25 6.77
C GLU A 580 18.27 1.63 5.85
N VAL A 581 19.06 0.66 5.38
CA VAL A 581 20.15 0.92 4.46
C VAL A 581 19.62 1.49 3.14
N GLN A 582 18.58 0.87 2.61
CA GLN A 582 18.00 1.34 1.35
C GLN A 582 17.45 2.76 1.48
N ALA A 583 16.79 3.07 2.60
CA ALA A 583 16.27 4.41 2.83
C ALA A 583 17.40 5.44 2.90
N ARG A 584 18.53 5.08 3.53
CA ARG A 584 19.66 5.99 3.60
C ARG A 584 20.28 6.25 2.24
N GLN A 585 20.37 5.22 1.39
CA GLN A 585 20.87 5.41 0.04
C GLN A 585 19.95 6.33 -0.75
N LEU A 586 18.63 6.12 -0.64
CA LEU A 586 17.68 7.01 -1.29
C LEU A 586 17.81 8.43 -0.75
N ALA A 587 17.98 8.55 0.55
CA ALA A 587 18.09 9.87 1.17
C ALA A 587 19.30 10.63 0.62
N LEU A 588 20.44 9.96 0.44
CA LEU A 588 21.61 10.62 -0.11
C LEU A 588 21.37 11.06 -1.56
N ALA A 589 20.70 10.23 -2.35
CA ALA A 589 20.40 10.60 -3.73
C ALA A 589 19.48 11.83 -3.79
N ILE A 590 18.47 11.86 -2.94
CA ILE A 590 17.53 12.98 -2.93
C ILE A 590 18.19 14.23 -2.34
N ARG A 591 19.07 14.05 -1.34
CA ARG A 591 19.84 15.15 -0.81
C ARG A 591 20.61 15.88 -1.91
N ASP A 592 21.22 15.11 -2.82
CA ASP A 592 21.97 15.72 -3.92
C ASP A 592 21.05 16.55 -4.81
N GLU A 593 19.82 16.08 -5.02
CA GLU A 593 18.87 16.85 -5.82
C GLU A 593 18.46 18.14 -5.11
N VAL A 594 18.25 18.08 -3.80
CA VAL A 594 17.91 19.27 -3.02
C VAL A 594 19.05 20.30 -3.11
N VAL A 595 20.27 19.84 -2.96
CA VAL A 595 21.44 20.73 -3.04
C VAL A 595 21.53 21.36 -4.44
N ASP A 596 21.31 20.57 -5.49
CA ASP A 596 21.36 21.09 -6.84
C ASP A 596 20.24 22.07 -7.14
N LEU A 597 19.06 21.87 -6.56
CA LEU A 597 17.97 22.83 -6.70
C LEU A 597 18.34 24.16 -6.04
N GLU A 598 18.93 24.10 -4.85
CA GLU A 598 19.39 25.32 -4.19
C GLU A 598 20.43 26.03 -5.04
N ALA A 599 21.40 25.29 -5.59
CA ALA A 599 22.44 25.87 -6.44
C ALA A 599 21.84 26.52 -7.69
N ALA A 600 20.67 26.03 -8.16
CA ALA A 600 19.99 26.58 -9.32
C ALA A 600 19.13 27.81 -8.97
N GLY A 601 19.13 28.23 -7.71
CA GLY A 601 18.40 29.42 -7.29
C GLY A 601 17.02 29.16 -6.75
N ILE A 602 16.65 27.89 -6.52
CA ILE A 602 15.33 27.55 -5.98
C ILE A 602 15.37 27.71 -4.46
N ARG A 603 14.40 28.46 -3.95
CA ARG A 603 14.44 28.86 -2.54
C ARG A 603 13.52 28.04 -1.64
N ILE A 604 12.59 27.28 -2.23
CA ILE A 604 11.73 26.38 -1.47
C ILE A 604 11.74 25.02 -2.16
N VAL A 605 11.97 23.96 -1.38
CA VAL A 605 11.91 22.59 -1.91
C VAL A 605 10.99 21.77 -1.02
N GLN A 606 10.02 21.12 -1.63
CA GLN A 606 9.10 20.24 -0.93
C GLN A 606 9.51 18.79 -1.17
N ILE A 607 9.66 18.05 -0.08
CA ILE A 607 10.04 16.63 -0.11
C ILE A 607 8.87 15.88 0.51
N ASP A 608 8.06 15.22 -0.32
CA ASP A 608 6.82 14.61 0.13
C ASP A 608 7.08 13.24 0.76
N GLU A 609 6.51 13.03 1.94
CA GLU A 609 6.58 11.73 2.61
C GLU A 609 5.18 11.19 2.84
N ALA A 610 4.51 10.88 1.73
CA ALA A 610 3.13 10.38 1.77
C ALA A 610 3.01 9.06 2.54
N ALA A 611 4.04 8.23 2.50
CA ALA A 611 3.98 6.90 3.10
C ALA A 611 4.63 6.81 4.48
N PHE A 612 4.93 7.95 5.11
CA PHE A 612 5.64 7.91 6.38
C PHE A 612 4.88 7.10 7.44
N ARG A 613 3.61 7.42 7.64
CA ARG A 613 2.81 6.69 8.62
C ARG A 613 2.50 5.27 8.15
N GLU A 614 2.33 5.08 6.85
CA GLU A 614 2.06 3.74 6.29
C GLU A 614 3.19 2.77 6.54
N GLY A 615 4.40 3.26 6.74
CA GLY A 615 5.55 2.41 6.98
C GLY A 615 5.65 1.85 8.38
N LEU A 616 4.78 2.28 9.30
CA LEU A 616 4.82 1.77 10.66
C LEU A 616 4.68 0.25 10.69
N PRO A 617 5.52 -0.43 11.46
CA PRO A 617 5.35 -1.88 11.62
C PRO A 617 4.03 -2.24 12.28
N LEU A 618 3.61 -3.49 12.09
CA LEU A 618 2.35 -3.95 12.67
C LEU A 618 2.40 -3.98 14.21
N ARG A 619 3.56 -4.30 14.78
CA ARG A 619 3.71 -4.36 16.22
C ARG A 619 4.26 -3.04 16.76
N ARG A 620 3.64 -2.53 17.81
CA ARG A 620 4.09 -1.27 18.40
C ARG A 620 5.51 -1.35 18.93
N ASN A 621 5.96 -2.51 19.38
CA ASN A 621 7.32 -2.60 19.91
C ASN A 621 8.38 -2.39 18.84
N ALA A 622 8.02 -2.47 17.57
CA ALA A 622 8.94 -2.19 16.47
C ALA A 622 8.85 -0.76 15.94
N TRP A 623 7.90 0.04 16.44
CA TRP A 623 7.73 1.41 15.95
C TRP A 623 8.95 2.31 16.23
N PRO A 624 9.55 2.29 17.46
CA PRO A 624 10.64 3.23 17.70
C PRO A 624 11.79 3.12 16.74
N HIS A 625 12.19 1.90 16.39
CA HIS A 625 13.30 1.73 15.46
C HIS A 625 12.94 2.26 14.07
N TYR A 626 11.73 1.95 13.58
CA TYR A 626 11.29 2.47 12.29
C TYR A 626 11.26 3.99 12.28
N LEU A 627 10.62 4.58 13.32
CA LEU A 627 10.47 6.03 13.37
C LEU A 627 11.82 6.72 13.43
N GLU A 628 12.78 6.11 14.11
CA GLU A 628 14.12 6.68 14.20
C GLU A 628 14.79 6.74 12.83
N TRP A 629 14.79 5.62 12.09
CA TRP A 629 15.51 5.66 10.82
C TRP A 629 14.71 6.39 9.73
N ALA A 630 13.40 6.35 9.79
CA ALA A 630 12.60 7.08 8.80
C ALA A 630 12.76 8.59 8.97
N THR A 631 12.74 9.06 10.22
CA THR A 631 12.96 10.45 10.53
C THR A 631 14.35 10.90 10.11
N GLU A 632 15.36 10.09 10.40
CA GLU A 632 16.74 10.40 10.04
C GLU A 632 16.90 10.47 8.52
N ALA A 633 16.25 9.58 7.79
CA ALA A 633 16.32 9.59 6.32
C ALA A 633 15.79 10.91 5.76
N PHE A 634 14.67 11.39 6.30
CA PHE A 634 14.15 12.69 5.86
C PHE A 634 15.12 13.81 6.19
N ARG A 635 15.64 13.83 7.42
CA ARG A 635 16.56 14.87 7.83
C ARG A 635 17.82 14.87 6.98
N LEU A 636 18.28 13.69 6.59
CA LEU A 636 19.45 13.58 5.71
C LEU A 636 19.19 14.23 4.36
N CYS A 637 18.01 14.00 3.77
CA CYS A 637 17.62 14.66 2.53
C CYS A 637 17.60 16.18 2.66
N ALA A 638 17.08 16.65 3.78
CA ALA A 638 16.69 18.05 3.93
C ALA A 638 17.80 18.94 4.46
N SER A 639 18.91 18.36 4.92
CA SER A 639 19.86 19.11 5.75
C SER A 639 21.11 19.57 5.04
N GLY A 640 21.18 19.41 3.73
CA GLY A 640 22.35 19.81 2.96
C GLY A 640 22.32 21.25 2.46
N VAL A 641 21.35 22.05 2.89
CA VAL A 641 21.13 23.39 2.34
C VAL A 641 21.27 24.45 3.42
N ARG A 642 21.40 25.70 2.95
CA ARG A 642 21.55 26.85 3.84
C ARG A 642 20.25 27.10 4.61
N ASP A 643 20.37 27.87 5.71
CA ASP A 643 19.19 28.22 6.52
C ASP A 643 18.11 28.92 5.69
N GLU A 644 18.52 29.73 4.72
CA GLU A 644 17.59 30.51 3.89
C GLU A 644 16.72 29.63 2.99
N THR A 645 17.17 28.44 2.65
CA THR A 645 16.37 27.54 1.81
C THR A 645 15.34 26.85 2.68
N GLN A 646 14.07 27.02 2.32
CA GLN A 646 12.96 26.50 3.11
C GLN A 646 12.57 25.11 2.61
N ILE A 647 12.45 24.18 3.56
CA ILE A 647 12.10 22.80 3.24
C ILE A 647 10.67 22.54 3.69
N HIS A 648 9.84 22.11 2.74
CA HIS A 648 8.46 21.69 3.01
C HIS A 648 8.37 20.18 2.95
N THR A 649 7.35 19.64 3.60
CA THR A 649 6.94 18.26 3.39
C THR A 649 5.42 18.22 3.35
N HIS A 650 4.90 17.17 2.73
CA HIS A 650 3.45 16.94 2.69
C HIS A 650 3.16 15.53 3.15
N MET A 651 2.14 15.38 3.98
CA MET A 651 1.67 14.08 4.42
C MET A 651 0.19 13.94 4.13
N CYS A 652 -0.18 12.82 3.52
CA CYS A 652 -1.51 12.63 2.99
C CYS A 652 -2.52 12.17 4.01
N TYR A 653 -2.20 11.84 5.23
CA TYR A 653 -3.15 11.19 6.04
C TYR A 653 -3.18 11.68 7.45
N SER A 654 -3.98 11.39 8.11
CA SER A 654 -4.92 11.84 8.97
C SER A 654 -4.82 11.51 10.45
N GLU A 655 -4.12 10.52 10.91
CA GLU A 655 -3.97 10.31 12.35
C GLU A 655 -2.55 10.59 12.77
N PHE A 656 -2.36 11.75 13.39
CA PHE A 656 -1.01 12.19 13.75
C PHE A 656 -0.65 11.93 15.20
N ASN A 657 -1.63 11.60 16.05
CA ASN A 657 -1.34 11.43 17.47
C ASN A 657 -0.25 10.40 17.75
N ASP A 658 -0.25 9.32 17.00
CA ASP A 658 0.72 8.24 17.20
C ASP A 658 2.14 8.63 16.83
N VAL A 659 2.32 9.61 15.93
CA VAL A 659 3.62 9.89 15.33
C VAL A 659 4.01 11.35 15.39
N ILE A 660 3.27 12.17 16.15
CA ILE A 660 3.50 13.61 16.13
C ILE A 660 4.92 13.98 16.60
N GLU A 661 5.47 13.27 17.57
CA GLU A 661 6.84 13.53 18.01
C GLU A 661 7.83 13.30 16.88
N SER A 662 7.64 12.24 16.10
CA SER A 662 8.54 11.92 15.01
C SER A 662 8.38 12.91 13.86
N ILE A 663 7.14 13.37 13.61
CA ILE A 663 6.91 14.39 12.60
C ILE A 663 7.66 15.67 12.99
N ALA A 664 7.57 16.05 14.26
CA ALA A 664 8.32 17.22 14.73
C ALA A 664 9.81 17.00 14.60
N ALA A 665 10.29 15.78 14.85
CA ALA A 665 11.71 15.46 14.75
C ALA A 665 12.22 15.50 13.31
N MET A 666 11.33 15.38 12.32
CA MET A 666 11.74 15.57 10.92
C MET A 666 12.22 16.99 10.68
N ASP A 667 11.69 17.94 11.44
CA ASP A 667 12.15 19.33 11.45
C ASP A 667 12.00 20.00 10.09
N ALA A 668 10.97 19.68 9.33
CA ALA A 668 10.64 20.41 8.12
C ALA A 668 10.23 21.84 8.49
N ASP A 669 10.63 22.81 7.69
CA ASP A 669 10.26 24.19 7.97
C ASP A 669 8.75 24.39 7.88
N VAL A 670 8.11 23.73 6.91
CA VAL A 670 6.66 23.79 6.72
C VAL A 670 6.14 22.38 6.45
N ILE A 671 5.06 22.00 7.13
CA ILE A 671 4.38 20.75 6.81
C ILE A 671 2.97 21.08 6.32
N THR A 672 2.57 20.46 5.20
CA THR A 672 1.19 20.56 4.73
C THR A 672 0.48 19.23 4.97
N ILE A 673 -0.78 19.31 5.36
CA ILE A 673 -1.56 18.13 5.75
C ILE A 673 -2.98 18.24 5.24
N GLU A 674 -3.64 17.09 5.10
CA GLU A 674 -5.04 17.04 4.69
C GLU A 674 -5.93 17.25 5.90
N THR A 675 -6.69 18.34 5.92
CA THR A 675 -7.52 18.67 7.08
C THR A 675 -8.95 19.07 6.71
N SER A 676 -9.27 19.29 5.44
CA SER A 676 -10.58 19.83 5.10
C SER A 676 -11.73 18.90 5.50
N ARG A 677 -11.55 17.59 5.35
CA ARG A 677 -12.61 16.64 5.72
C ARG A 677 -12.87 16.57 7.21
N SER A 678 -11.82 16.77 8.02
CA SER A 678 -11.95 16.72 9.46
C SER A 678 -12.40 18.06 10.04
N ASP A 679 -12.64 19.07 9.18
CA ASP A 679 -13.02 20.42 9.61
C ASP A 679 -11.96 20.97 10.58
N MET A 680 -10.71 20.73 10.26
CA MET A 680 -9.54 21.20 11.02
C MET A 680 -9.31 20.50 12.35
N GLU A 681 -10.08 19.45 12.64
CA GLU A 681 -9.88 18.77 13.93
C GLU A 681 -8.57 18.02 14.01
N LEU A 682 -7.99 17.64 12.87
CA LEU A 682 -6.68 16.98 12.87
C LEU A 682 -5.58 17.88 13.44
N LEU A 683 -5.80 19.19 13.43
CA LEU A 683 -4.82 20.10 14.01
C LEU A 683 -4.72 19.99 15.53
N GLU A 684 -5.68 19.31 16.16
CA GLU A 684 -5.66 19.16 17.61
C GLU A 684 -4.36 18.48 18.08
N ALA A 685 -3.90 17.47 17.35
CA ALA A 685 -2.65 16.78 17.70
C ALA A 685 -1.46 17.74 17.68
N PHE A 686 -1.42 18.62 16.67
CA PHE A 686 -0.34 19.58 16.57
C PHE A 686 -0.41 20.63 17.68
N GLU A 687 -1.62 21.05 18.02
CA GLU A 687 -1.81 22.00 19.10
C GLU A 687 -1.42 21.41 20.45
N GLN A 688 -1.88 20.20 20.74
CA GLN A 688 -1.62 19.57 22.03
C GLN A 688 -0.14 19.25 22.22
N PHE A 689 0.53 18.88 21.16
CA PHE A 689 1.97 18.62 21.20
C PHE A 689 2.78 19.90 21.23
N ASP A 690 2.16 21.04 20.89
CA ASP A 690 2.85 22.32 20.76
C ASP A 690 3.88 22.25 19.62
N TYR A 691 3.42 21.82 18.46
CA TYR A 691 4.25 21.68 17.27
C TYR A 691 4.90 23.01 16.93
N PRO A 692 6.22 23.05 16.77
CA PRO A 692 6.91 24.36 16.73
C PRO A 692 7.04 25.00 15.34
N ASN A 693 6.92 24.23 14.25
CA ASN A 693 7.22 24.74 12.93
C ASN A 693 5.94 25.21 12.23
N GLU A 694 6.05 25.59 10.95
CA GLU A 694 4.88 26.12 10.23
C GLU A 694 4.03 25.00 9.67
N ILE A 695 2.73 25.26 9.53
CA ILE A 695 1.76 24.25 9.10
C ILE A 695 0.86 24.83 8.02
N GLY A 696 0.61 24.03 6.97
CA GLY A 696 -0.37 24.35 5.95
C GLY A 696 -1.52 23.35 5.98
N PRO A 697 -2.55 23.61 6.79
CA PRO A 697 -3.72 22.71 6.81
C PRO A 697 -4.55 22.89 5.56
N GLY A 698 -4.91 21.77 4.91
CA GLY A 698 -5.63 21.81 3.65
C GLY A 698 -7.04 22.38 3.78
N VAL A 699 -7.45 23.16 2.79
CA VAL A 699 -8.76 23.81 2.78
C VAL A 699 -9.61 23.43 1.58
N TYR A 700 -9.11 22.55 0.72
CA TYR A 700 -9.83 22.12 -0.48
C TYR A 700 -9.70 20.61 -0.59
N ASP A 701 -10.84 19.92 -0.43
CA ASP A 701 -10.89 18.46 -0.53
C ASP A 701 -10.93 18.10 -2.02
N ILE A 702 -9.80 17.65 -2.54
CA ILE A 702 -9.71 17.35 -3.97
C ILE A 702 -10.46 16.08 -4.36
N HIS A 703 -10.90 15.29 -3.38
CA HIS A 703 -11.69 14.08 -3.67
C HIS A 703 -13.17 14.37 -3.84
N SER A 704 -13.59 15.59 -3.49
CA SER A 704 -14.96 16.01 -3.66
C SER A 704 -15.07 16.82 -4.95
N PRO A 705 -16.09 16.59 -5.78
CA PRO A 705 -16.26 17.41 -6.99
C PRO A 705 -16.72 18.84 -6.69
N ARG A 706 -17.14 19.11 -5.47
CA ARG A 706 -17.68 20.40 -5.09
C ARG A 706 -16.57 21.42 -4.90
N VAL A 707 -16.78 22.63 -5.43
CA VAL A 707 -15.86 23.75 -5.26
C VAL A 707 -16.23 24.48 -3.96
N PRO A 708 -15.29 24.57 -3.00
CA PRO A 708 -15.61 25.28 -1.75
C PRO A 708 -15.73 26.79 -2.01
N SER A 709 -16.65 27.43 -1.29
CA SER A 709 -16.80 28.86 -1.39
C SER A 709 -15.71 29.59 -0.59
N ARG A 710 -15.52 30.88 -0.90
CA ARG A 710 -14.62 31.71 -0.12
C ARG A 710 -14.99 31.67 1.36
N GLU A 711 -16.29 31.79 1.66
CA GLU A 711 -16.76 31.81 3.04
C GLU A 711 -16.46 30.52 3.77
N GLU A 712 -16.60 29.39 3.07
CA GLU A 712 -16.27 28.09 3.68
C GLU A 712 -14.78 28.00 4.00
N ILE A 713 -13.93 28.48 3.09
CA ILE A 713 -12.50 28.44 3.31
C ILE A 713 -12.10 29.38 4.46
N VAL A 714 -12.70 30.58 4.50
CA VAL A 714 -12.44 31.51 5.61
C VAL A 714 -12.79 30.84 6.94
N ALA A 715 -13.93 30.16 7.00
CA ALA A 715 -14.34 29.48 8.23
C ALA A 715 -13.35 28.40 8.64
N LEU A 716 -12.84 27.62 7.67
CA LEU A 716 -11.84 26.60 7.97
C LEU A 716 -10.55 27.23 8.50
N LEU A 717 -10.10 28.31 7.87
CA LEU A 717 -8.87 28.95 8.29
C LEU A 717 -9.02 29.62 9.65
N ARG A 718 -10.19 30.16 9.96
CA ARG A 718 -10.43 30.69 11.31
C ARG A 718 -10.40 29.59 12.35
N LYS A 719 -10.94 28.41 12.03
CA LYS A 719 -10.82 27.26 12.93
C LYS A 719 -9.37 26.87 13.15
N ALA A 720 -8.59 26.86 12.06
CA ALA A 720 -7.17 26.54 12.16
C ALA A 720 -6.45 27.57 13.04
N ALA A 721 -6.78 28.84 12.88
CA ALA A 721 -6.11 29.90 13.64
C ALA A 721 -6.42 29.86 15.15
N ARG A 722 -7.51 29.19 15.53
CA ARG A 722 -7.78 28.99 16.95
C ARG A 722 -6.84 27.98 17.57
N ARG A 723 -6.27 27.09 16.77
CA ARG A 723 -5.41 26.02 17.28
C ARG A 723 -3.93 26.30 17.08
N ILE A 724 -3.56 27.00 16.01
CA ILE A 724 -2.19 27.27 15.63
C ILE A 724 -2.06 28.78 15.40
N PRO A 725 -1.01 29.43 15.94
CA PRO A 725 -0.85 30.87 15.72
C PRO A 725 -0.88 31.22 14.23
N ALA A 726 -1.58 32.31 13.93
CA ALA A 726 -1.81 32.69 12.53
C ALA A 726 -0.52 32.91 11.75
N GLU A 727 0.52 33.40 12.42
CA GLU A 727 1.80 33.68 11.74
C GLU A 727 2.51 32.39 11.28
N ARG A 728 2.04 31.22 11.72
CA ARG A 728 2.64 29.94 11.30
C ARG A 728 1.79 29.19 10.28
N LEU A 729 0.68 29.80 9.84
CA LEU A 729 -0.28 29.10 8.95
C LEU A 729 -0.06 29.44 7.49
N TRP A 730 -0.05 28.40 6.66
CA TRP A 730 -0.10 28.49 5.21
C TRP A 730 -1.47 28.12 4.70
N VAL A 731 -1.77 28.50 3.46
CA VAL A 731 -3.08 28.25 2.84
C VAL A 731 -2.87 27.44 1.57
N ASN A 732 -3.42 26.23 1.55
CA ASN A 732 -3.19 25.30 0.44
C ASN A 732 -4.33 24.28 0.35
N PRO A 733 -4.46 23.59 -0.81
CA PRO A 733 -5.37 22.46 -0.89
C PRO A 733 -4.92 21.30 0.00
N ASP A 734 -5.79 20.29 0.13
CA ASP A 734 -5.48 19.09 0.89
C ASP A 734 -4.34 18.28 0.26
N CYS A 735 -4.31 18.20 -1.07
CA CYS A 735 -3.38 17.34 -1.77
C CYS A 735 -3.17 17.87 -3.18
N GLY A 736 -2.40 17.16 -4.01
CA GLY A 736 -2.20 17.56 -5.39
C GLY A 736 -3.49 17.56 -6.20
N LEU A 737 -3.48 18.32 -7.28
CA LEU A 737 -4.68 18.58 -8.08
C LEU A 737 -4.75 17.75 -9.35
N LYS A 738 -3.91 16.74 -9.44
CA LYS A 738 -3.71 15.93 -10.65
C LYS A 738 -5.01 15.33 -11.19
N THR A 739 -5.90 14.91 -10.30
CA THR A 739 -7.14 14.23 -10.69
C THR A 739 -8.31 15.16 -10.93
N ARG A 740 -8.12 16.47 -10.71
CA ARG A 740 -9.17 17.46 -10.97
C ARG A 740 -9.05 17.99 -12.40
N ALA A 741 -10.10 18.64 -12.87
CA ALA A 741 -10.07 19.34 -14.14
C ALA A 741 -9.76 20.82 -13.90
N TRP A 742 -9.30 21.50 -14.95
CA TRP A 742 -8.92 22.90 -14.81
C TRP A 742 -10.06 23.82 -14.35
N PRO A 743 -11.31 23.69 -14.86
CA PRO A 743 -12.34 24.65 -14.42
C PRO A 743 -12.59 24.63 -12.92
N GLU A 744 -12.74 23.45 -12.32
CA GLU A 744 -12.99 23.38 -10.88
C GLU A 744 -11.74 23.73 -10.07
N THR A 745 -10.56 23.42 -10.59
CA THR A 745 -9.31 23.78 -9.93
C THR A 745 -9.17 25.31 -9.87
N GLU A 746 -9.39 25.98 -10.99
CA GLU A 746 -9.31 27.45 -11.02
C GLU A 746 -10.33 28.07 -10.06
N ALA A 747 -11.56 27.58 -10.09
CA ALA A 747 -12.61 28.13 -9.24
C ALA A 747 -12.25 27.97 -7.75
N ALA A 748 -11.75 26.81 -7.37
CA ALA A 748 -11.39 26.57 -5.97
C ALA A 748 -10.21 27.44 -5.55
N LEU A 749 -9.22 27.59 -6.41
CA LEU A 749 -8.04 28.39 -6.06
C LEU A 749 -8.35 29.88 -6.01
N VAL A 750 -9.27 30.37 -6.87
CA VAL A 750 -9.74 31.75 -6.77
C VAL A 750 -10.31 32.00 -5.37
N ASN A 751 -11.17 31.11 -4.91
CA ASN A 751 -11.78 31.26 -3.59
C ASN A 751 -10.75 31.14 -2.47
N MET A 752 -9.77 30.26 -2.65
CA MET A 752 -8.71 30.07 -1.65
C MET A 752 -7.87 31.35 -1.49
N VAL A 753 -7.48 31.95 -2.61
CA VAL A 753 -6.67 33.16 -2.56
C VAL A 753 -7.49 34.31 -1.96
N ALA A 754 -8.78 34.40 -2.35
CA ALA A 754 -9.66 35.46 -1.81
C ALA A 754 -9.79 35.29 -0.28
N ALA A 755 -9.91 34.05 0.19
CA ALA A 755 -10.02 33.82 1.63
C ALA A 755 -8.74 34.25 2.36
N ALA A 756 -7.58 33.95 1.80
CA ALA A 756 -6.33 34.36 2.42
C ALA A 756 -6.23 35.88 2.50
N ARG A 757 -6.65 36.56 1.42
CA ARG A 757 -6.61 38.02 1.41
C ARG A 757 -7.55 38.62 2.46
N GLU A 758 -8.72 38.02 2.63
CA GLU A 758 -9.66 38.48 3.65
C GLU A 758 -9.06 38.39 5.04
N LEU A 759 -8.39 37.25 5.32
CA LEU A 759 -7.80 37.06 6.63
C LEU A 759 -6.59 37.98 6.86
N ARG A 760 -5.86 38.30 5.82
CA ARG A 760 -4.77 39.30 5.92
C ARG A 760 -5.32 40.66 6.30
N GLY A 761 -6.46 41.03 5.72
CA GLY A 761 -7.10 42.27 6.07
C GLY A 761 -7.52 42.31 7.54
N ASP A 762 -8.02 41.21 8.06
CA ASP A 762 -8.40 41.13 9.46
C ASP A 762 -7.19 41.34 10.37
N LEU A 763 -6.02 40.75 9.99
CA LEU A 763 -4.78 40.96 10.78
C LEU A 763 -4.35 42.40 10.77
N ALA A 764 -4.42 43.05 9.61
CA ALA A 764 -4.01 44.44 9.49
C ALA A 764 -4.89 45.38 10.33
N CYS A 765 -6.17 45.02 10.50
CA CYS A 765 -7.09 45.84 11.30
C CYS A 765 -7.03 45.52 12.80
N GLY A 766 -6.49 44.38 13.15
CA GLY A 766 -6.43 43.91 14.54
C GLY A 766 -5.14 44.24 15.30
#